data_6d70751aa4e6359a3eecca7f8fb8e9d0
#
_entry.id   6d70751aa4e6359a3eecca7f8fb8e9d0
#
_cell.length_a   1.000
_cell.length_b   1.000
_cell.length_c   1.000
_cell.angle_alpha   90.00
_cell.angle_beta   90.00
_cell.angle_gamma   90.00
#
_symmetry.space_group_name_H-M   'P 1'
#
loop_
_entity.id
_entity.type
_entity.pdbx_description
1 polymer ?
#
loop_
_entity_poly.entity_id
_entity_poly.type
_entity_poly.pdbx_seq_one_letter_code
_entity_poly.pdbx_strand_id
1 'polypeptide(L)'
;MGVPLLRLLFRKMWNTKWLTFSTLLGLIVAVSFTVSIPMYSDGSLKRVVSSTLKSESEGLPAGSLIMGYQAPGGTKTDIGGLKAVDEYIVNEVPKEIGFPHETYVNTRSIRSTEVYPVDPTKVDASRTRTMTLSSMSGLQDHIELSGGKMFSEKASGDTIEALMLEEAMYRQDLHVGDVMEYPVSGGSGITLKVKIVGAFQPKNESDPYWYQGFEGMMNSFYLPDKVFNEDLLQRMSIPLHNSSWYYAFDLREIKTSQLSPLAGTLDRLNIELYQKLKDAKVDVSFGSLLNDFRKQSLQMQTLLFTLAAPMIAMVFYYIVMNARQALDKQQSDIAVLRSRGASTNQIVFIYLLESLILGVVALILGPLLGWFMSKSIGAADGFLTFVNRKSIPVGFNFDALVLGALAVVIAILATLLPAVSYARASIVKAKQKQARSDRAPFWQRWFLDIVLMGISAYGYYMFQERQMLTFQTGLTTDELQVQPFLFFVPALAIFSIGLFFLRVFPWLLKLIGWLGKKWLPVPYYLSLTQLSRSSLSYYPLMILLVLTLGLGVYNASAARTIDLNSTERTLYKYGADVIMKTVWDGTPEIKRPSQGSGQGGQGQGGGSGQPGNPGAPGGGGPGGGQNQRPTKVIYASEPPFEIFRQLDGVENAARVLQTKGNIIISGRSAGQGNVMGIDNVDFAKVAWFRDDLFPTHPYNYLNFLGMNESAALVPSNLAEKYKLKLGDVFTVSLNDQPVEFAVYGIIPYWPSQYPDQTPFVIANLDYIYDQVPLIPYEVWLKMKPGAKVAPLIPKLAEKNIELYEVSDVRSELAAQSKHPTRGGVFGILSLGFLVSVIVSLIGYVLYWFFNLSGRVVQFGILRAMGLSRKQLTFMLLTEQILTAGLSIVLGIVIGKIAGRLYLPFLQTADNVTTQVPPFRIVFDSQDTLQLYVVVLVMLLLGAGLLLWQIRRLRVHQAVKMGEER
;
A
#
# COMPACT_ATOMS: atom_id res chain seq x y z
N MET A 1 47.15 5.18 28.88
CA MET A 1 47.25 4.34 27.65
C MET A 1 46.52 4.87 26.41
N GLY A 2 45.61 5.84 26.48
CA GLY A 2 44.78 6.26 25.37
C GLY A 2 45.42 7.08 24.22
N VAL A 3 46.21 8.11 24.52
CA VAL A 3 46.75 9.05 23.53
C VAL A 3 47.71 8.43 22.52
N PRO A 4 48.71 7.59 22.93
CA PRO A 4 49.63 6.98 21.98
C PRO A 4 48.90 5.97 21.04
N LEU A 5 47.90 5.24 21.56
CA LEU A 5 47.11 4.30 20.77
C LEU A 5 46.27 4.98 19.72
N LEU A 6 45.58 6.09 20.06
CA LEU A 6 44.83 6.90 19.13
C LEU A 6 45.73 7.50 18.03
N ARG A 7 46.90 8.04 18.39
CA ARG A 7 47.88 8.53 17.41
C ARG A 7 48.34 7.43 16.44
N LEU A 8 48.60 6.22 16.95
CA LEU A 8 48.93 5.06 16.12
C LEU A 8 47.80 4.69 15.16
N LEU A 9 46.56 4.68 15.64
CA LEU A 9 45.37 4.41 14.84
C LEU A 9 45.20 5.46 13.70
N PHE A 10 45.25 6.75 14.04
CA PHE A 10 45.12 7.81 13.02
C PHE A 10 46.22 7.73 11.98
N ARG A 11 47.49 7.47 12.38
CA ARG A 11 48.60 7.29 11.47
C ARG A 11 48.43 6.06 10.58
N LYS A 12 47.89 4.94 11.11
CA LYS A 12 47.55 3.75 10.35
C LYS A 12 46.45 4.05 9.34
N MET A 13 45.35 4.67 9.75
CA MET A 13 44.23 5.06 8.89
C MET A 13 44.70 6.00 7.75
N TRP A 14 45.61 6.93 8.05
CA TRP A 14 46.16 7.84 7.06
C TRP A 14 47.06 7.14 6.02
N ASN A 15 47.84 6.18 6.46
CA ASN A 15 48.68 5.38 5.57
C ASN A 15 47.87 4.49 4.64
N THR A 16 46.66 4.07 5.04
CA THR A 16 45.72 3.28 4.26
C THR A 16 44.46 4.06 3.85
N LYS A 17 44.58 5.39 3.66
CA LYS A 17 43.48 6.33 3.47
C LYS A 17 42.41 5.89 2.46
N TRP A 18 42.81 5.30 1.32
CA TRP A 18 41.83 4.86 0.31
C TRP A 18 40.97 3.67 0.77
N LEU A 19 41.57 2.72 1.48
CA LEU A 19 40.83 1.59 2.05
C LEU A 19 39.93 2.02 3.22
N THR A 20 40.47 2.87 4.11
CA THR A 20 39.72 3.44 5.24
C THR A 20 38.52 4.27 4.74
N PHE A 21 38.75 5.12 3.72
CA PHE A 21 37.67 5.89 3.10
C PHE A 21 36.61 4.99 2.45
N SER A 22 37.04 3.95 1.74
CA SER A 22 36.15 2.99 1.12
C SER A 22 35.29 2.23 2.15
N THR A 23 35.91 1.84 3.28
CA THR A 23 35.17 1.19 4.38
C THR A 23 34.18 2.16 5.04
N LEU A 24 34.61 3.40 5.29
CA LEU A 24 33.74 4.44 5.82
C LEU A 24 32.56 4.72 4.89
N LEU A 25 32.79 4.81 3.59
CA LEU A 25 31.73 5.01 2.63
C LEU A 25 30.74 3.86 2.62
N GLY A 26 31.20 2.61 2.67
CA GLY A 26 30.33 1.43 2.81
C GLY A 26 29.46 1.49 4.07
N LEU A 27 30.08 1.90 5.20
CA LEU A 27 29.36 2.09 6.48
C LEU A 27 28.31 3.20 6.38
N ILE A 28 28.67 4.35 5.84
CA ILE A 28 27.74 5.49 5.65
C ILE A 28 26.55 5.04 4.77
N VAL A 29 26.82 4.36 3.68
CA VAL A 29 25.81 3.87 2.75
C VAL A 29 24.90 2.84 3.42
N ALA A 30 25.45 1.89 4.18
CA ALA A 30 24.66 0.90 4.90
C ALA A 30 23.71 1.55 5.91
N VAL A 31 24.22 2.50 6.70
CA VAL A 31 23.43 3.26 7.68
C VAL A 31 22.38 4.12 6.98
N SER A 32 22.76 4.87 5.95
CA SER A 32 21.85 5.77 5.21
C SER A 32 20.68 5.02 4.62
N PHE A 33 20.94 3.87 3.98
CA PHE A 33 19.91 3.08 3.34
C PHE A 33 18.96 2.45 4.36
N THR A 34 19.51 1.93 5.48
CA THR A 34 18.69 1.35 6.55
C THR A 34 17.82 2.40 7.25
N VAL A 35 18.36 3.61 7.49
CA VAL A 35 17.66 4.72 8.16
C VAL A 35 16.62 5.37 7.25
N SER A 36 16.85 5.40 5.94
CA SER A 36 15.95 6.07 4.97
C SER A 36 14.56 5.43 4.90
N ILE A 37 14.45 4.13 5.14
CA ILE A 37 13.19 3.37 5.03
C ILE A 37 12.16 3.79 6.09
N PRO A 38 12.47 3.72 7.40
CA PRO A 38 11.52 4.15 8.42
C PRO A 38 11.21 5.65 8.34
N MET A 39 12.20 6.48 7.99
CA MET A 39 11.97 7.91 7.79
C MET A 39 10.99 8.18 6.64
N TYR A 40 11.11 7.46 5.53
CA TYR A 40 10.21 7.58 4.40
C TYR A 40 8.81 7.10 4.76
N SER A 41 8.69 5.91 5.36
CA SER A 41 7.42 5.31 5.74
C SER A 41 6.62 6.23 6.68
N ASP A 42 7.26 6.73 7.73
CA ASP A 42 6.63 7.62 8.70
C ASP A 42 6.21 8.96 8.04
N GLY A 43 7.09 9.60 7.29
CA GLY A 43 6.80 10.88 6.65
C GLY A 43 5.70 10.80 5.59
N SER A 44 5.68 9.75 4.79
CA SER A 44 4.71 9.59 3.71
C SER A 44 3.31 9.26 4.22
N LEU A 45 3.19 8.39 5.20
CA LEU A 45 1.91 8.03 5.81
C LEU A 45 1.34 9.17 6.66
N LYS A 46 2.18 9.86 7.45
CA LYS A 46 1.76 11.06 8.17
C LYS A 46 1.19 12.13 7.24
N ARG A 47 1.76 12.28 6.06
CA ARG A 47 1.23 13.20 5.05
C ARG A 47 -0.17 12.78 4.57
N VAL A 48 -0.40 11.48 4.31
CA VAL A 48 -1.72 10.98 3.88
C VAL A 48 -2.74 11.22 4.98
N VAL A 49 -2.46 10.79 6.21
CA VAL A 49 -3.36 10.98 7.35
C VAL A 49 -3.63 12.47 7.59
N SER A 50 -2.60 13.32 7.58
CA SER A 50 -2.79 14.76 7.74
C SER A 50 -3.63 15.38 6.62
N SER A 51 -3.51 14.90 5.37
CA SER A 51 -4.36 15.41 4.28
C SER A 51 -5.81 14.96 4.42
N THR A 52 -6.05 13.75 4.91
CA THR A 52 -7.40 13.24 5.17
C THR A 52 -8.05 13.94 6.34
N LEU A 53 -7.30 14.21 7.43
CA LEU A 53 -7.81 14.96 8.59
C LEU A 53 -8.09 16.44 8.30
N LYS A 54 -7.59 16.97 7.17
CA LYS A 54 -7.90 18.33 6.71
C LYS A 54 -9.11 18.40 5.81
N SER A 55 -9.60 17.29 5.34
CA SER A 55 -10.82 17.20 4.54
C SER A 55 -12.04 16.91 5.41
N GLU A 56 -13.21 17.27 4.93
CA GLU A 56 -14.48 16.88 5.54
C GLU A 56 -14.72 15.37 5.27
N SER A 57 -15.31 14.70 6.25
CA SER A 57 -15.68 13.29 6.15
C SER A 57 -17.18 13.13 6.42
N GLU A 58 -17.93 12.58 5.47
CA GLU A 58 -19.35 12.26 5.60
C GLU A 58 -20.25 13.43 6.07
N GLY A 59 -19.93 14.66 5.66
CA GLY A 59 -20.68 15.86 6.03
C GLY A 59 -20.37 16.41 7.43
N LEU A 60 -19.47 15.76 8.18
CA LEU A 60 -18.96 16.27 9.46
C LEU A 60 -17.51 16.72 9.31
N PRO A 61 -17.04 17.70 10.09
CA PRO A 61 -15.62 18.06 10.17
C PRO A 61 -14.77 16.84 10.50
N ALA A 62 -13.62 16.71 9.86
CA ALA A 62 -12.71 15.58 10.07
C ALA A 62 -12.25 15.40 11.52
N GLY A 63 -12.27 16.48 12.31
CA GLY A 63 -11.94 16.48 13.73
C GLY A 63 -13.12 16.19 14.68
N SER A 64 -14.18 15.55 14.20
CA SER A 64 -15.37 15.25 15.02
C SER A 64 -15.07 14.20 16.08
N LEU A 65 -15.33 14.56 17.34
CA LEU A 65 -15.19 13.72 18.52
C LEU A 65 -16.55 13.63 19.23
N ILE A 66 -17.14 12.44 19.26
CA ILE A 66 -18.41 12.17 19.94
C ILE A 66 -18.13 11.31 21.16
N MET A 67 -18.55 11.76 22.32
CA MET A 67 -18.53 10.99 23.56
C MET A 67 -19.96 10.69 23.93
N GLY A 68 -20.32 9.44 24.04
CA GLY A 68 -21.69 8.98 24.27
C GLY A 68 -21.81 8.19 25.56
N TYR A 69 -22.90 8.41 26.27
CA TYR A 69 -23.35 7.58 27.39
C TYR A 69 -24.78 7.14 27.14
N GLN A 70 -25.02 5.84 27.19
CA GLN A 70 -26.34 5.25 27.08
C GLN A 70 -26.63 4.51 28.37
N ALA A 71 -27.64 4.98 29.10
CA ALA A 71 -28.02 4.36 30.36
C ALA A 71 -28.59 2.96 30.15
N PRO A 72 -28.18 1.97 30.95
CA PRO A 72 -28.83 0.66 30.97
C PRO A 72 -30.30 0.79 31.35
N GLY A 73 -31.21 0.08 30.66
CA GLY A 73 -32.64 0.21 30.85
C GLY A 73 -33.10 -0.01 32.31
N GLY A 74 -33.81 0.98 32.87
CA GLY A 74 -34.40 0.91 34.20
C GLY A 74 -33.47 1.25 35.38
N THR A 75 -32.20 1.64 35.11
CA THR A 75 -31.28 2.07 36.17
C THR A 75 -31.40 3.54 36.50
N LYS A 76 -31.24 3.85 37.79
CA LYS A 76 -31.18 5.25 38.26
C LYS A 76 -29.91 5.92 37.72
N THR A 77 -30.05 7.15 37.21
CA THR A 77 -28.91 7.92 36.66
C THR A 77 -27.88 8.23 37.74
N ASP A 78 -26.63 7.93 37.52
CA ASP A 78 -25.51 8.38 38.36
C ASP A 78 -25.21 9.86 38.08
N ILE A 79 -25.88 10.74 38.83
CA ILE A 79 -25.75 12.21 38.70
C ILE A 79 -24.34 12.65 39.08
N GLY A 80 -23.67 11.96 40.04
CA GLY A 80 -22.32 12.26 40.45
C GLY A 80 -21.29 11.99 39.36
N GLY A 81 -21.38 10.80 38.76
CA GLY A 81 -20.57 10.40 37.63
C GLY A 81 -20.79 11.30 36.39
N LEU A 82 -22.07 11.63 36.13
CA LEU A 82 -22.42 12.50 35.01
C LEU A 82 -21.81 13.91 35.15
N LYS A 83 -21.88 14.51 36.36
CA LYS A 83 -21.24 15.81 36.62
C LYS A 83 -19.71 15.74 36.51
N ALA A 84 -19.11 14.68 37.03
CA ALA A 84 -17.67 14.49 36.93
C ALA A 84 -17.19 14.37 35.48
N VAL A 85 -18.00 13.71 34.63
CA VAL A 85 -17.73 13.62 33.18
C VAL A 85 -17.93 14.96 32.48
N ASP A 86 -19.01 15.70 32.82
CA ASP A 86 -19.25 17.03 32.26
C ASP A 86 -18.07 17.99 32.54
N GLU A 87 -17.63 18.04 33.81
CA GLU A 87 -16.49 18.89 34.20
C GLU A 87 -15.20 18.48 33.47
N TYR A 88 -14.95 17.19 33.35
CA TYR A 88 -13.78 16.69 32.64
C TYR A 88 -13.81 17.01 31.14
N ILE A 89 -14.96 16.76 30.50
CA ILE A 89 -15.14 17.01 29.06
C ILE A 89 -14.99 18.49 28.73
N VAL A 90 -15.56 19.37 29.54
CA VAL A 90 -15.51 20.82 29.28
C VAL A 90 -14.14 21.42 29.61
N ASN A 91 -13.50 21.01 30.70
CA ASN A 91 -12.31 21.68 31.22
C ASN A 91 -10.98 21.03 30.77
N GLU A 92 -10.94 19.73 30.61
CA GLU A 92 -9.70 18.98 30.39
C GLU A 92 -9.55 18.45 28.96
N VAL A 93 -10.61 17.90 28.35
CA VAL A 93 -10.55 17.32 26.99
C VAL A 93 -10.01 18.30 25.93
N PRO A 94 -10.44 19.58 25.87
CA PRO A 94 -9.89 20.53 24.90
C PRO A 94 -8.39 20.80 25.09
N LYS A 95 -7.92 20.78 26.33
CA LYS A 95 -6.49 20.99 26.67
C LYS A 95 -5.66 19.76 26.29
N GLU A 96 -6.18 18.55 26.54
CA GLU A 96 -5.50 17.30 26.23
C GLU A 96 -5.42 17.03 24.71
N ILE A 97 -6.47 17.34 23.97
CA ILE A 97 -6.49 17.28 22.51
C ILE A 97 -5.58 18.35 21.91
N GLY A 98 -5.55 19.55 22.49
CA GLY A 98 -4.60 20.61 22.16
C GLY A 98 -4.85 21.29 20.80
N PHE A 99 -6.05 21.17 20.25
CA PHE A 99 -6.50 21.87 19.05
C PHE A 99 -7.69 22.78 19.35
N PRO A 100 -7.85 23.89 18.62
CA PRO A 100 -9.04 24.71 18.73
C PRO A 100 -10.26 23.91 18.26
N HIS A 101 -11.41 24.14 18.88
CA HIS A 101 -12.69 23.57 18.46
C HIS A 101 -13.59 24.66 17.88
N GLU A 102 -14.31 24.33 16.82
CA GLU A 102 -15.29 25.22 16.18
C GLU A 102 -16.61 25.19 16.94
N THR A 103 -16.98 24.02 17.44
CA THR A 103 -18.28 23.81 18.08
C THR A 103 -18.16 22.81 19.25
N TYR A 104 -18.94 23.07 20.30
CA TYR A 104 -19.20 22.13 21.38
C TYR A 104 -20.70 22.01 21.60
N VAL A 105 -21.20 20.78 21.65
CA VAL A 105 -22.63 20.52 21.90
C VAL A 105 -22.79 19.37 22.90
N ASN A 106 -23.60 19.61 23.92
CA ASN A 106 -24.05 18.55 24.82
C ASN A 106 -25.53 18.30 24.55
N THR A 107 -25.87 17.07 24.15
CA THR A 107 -27.25 16.65 23.92
C THR A 107 -27.62 15.60 24.93
N ARG A 108 -28.76 15.77 25.59
CA ARG A 108 -29.31 14.82 26.55
C ARG A 108 -30.73 14.47 26.17
N SER A 109 -31.14 13.22 26.42
CA SER A 109 -32.49 12.77 26.12
C SER A 109 -32.98 11.77 27.14
N ILE A 110 -34.31 11.85 27.39
CA ILE A 110 -35.06 10.85 28.12
C ILE A 110 -35.63 9.83 27.12
N ARG A 111 -35.93 8.62 27.57
CA ARG A 111 -36.44 7.55 26.72
C ARG A 111 -37.72 7.97 26.01
N SER A 112 -37.80 7.73 24.71
CA SER A 112 -38.98 7.99 23.91
C SER A 112 -40.20 7.25 24.41
N THR A 113 -41.35 7.92 24.38
CA THR A 113 -42.64 7.36 24.80
C THR A 113 -43.78 7.87 23.92
N GLU A 114 -44.92 7.18 23.95
CA GLU A 114 -46.13 7.66 23.30
C GLU A 114 -46.69 8.85 24.08
N VAL A 115 -47.00 9.92 23.36
CA VAL A 115 -47.56 11.15 23.94
C VAL A 115 -49.02 11.33 23.52
N TYR A 116 -49.84 11.89 24.44
CA TYR A 116 -51.28 12.09 24.28
C TYR A 116 -51.59 13.58 24.39
N PRO A 117 -52.56 14.07 23.58
CA PRO A 117 -52.98 15.47 23.71
C PRO A 117 -53.78 15.67 24.97
N VAL A 118 -53.53 16.76 25.69
CA VAL A 118 -54.36 17.18 26.86
C VAL A 118 -55.72 17.62 26.37
N ASP A 119 -55.84 18.22 25.22
CA ASP A 119 -57.08 18.68 24.57
C ASP A 119 -57.29 17.92 23.26
N PRO A 120 -58.10 16.82 23.26
CA PRO A 120 -58.34 16.03 22.05
C PRO A 120 -59.13 16.79 20.97
N THR A 121 -59.67 17.96 21.27
CA THR A 121 -60.41 18.75 20.27
C THR A 121 -59.50 19.58 19.38
N LYS A 122 -58.27 19.80 19.82
CA LYS A 122 -57.25 20.56 19.09
C LYS A 122 -56.25 19.70 18.34
N VAL A 123 -55.95 18.51 18.85
CA VAL A 123 -54.97 17.58 18.26
C VAL A 123 -55.61 16.23 18.09
N ASP A 124 -55.46 15.62 16.92
CA ASP A 124 -56.01 14.29 16.61
C ASP A 124 -55.43 13.24 17.56
N ALA A 125 -56.27 12.76 18.48
CA ALA A 125 -55.92 11.74 19.46
C ALA A 125 -55.80 10.31 18.88
N SER A 126 -56.33 10.06 17.69
CA SER A 126 -56.25 8.76 17.01
C SER A 126 -54.85 8.44 16.47
N ARG A 127 -54.03 9.47 16.28
CA ARG A 127 -52.67 9.34 15.76
C ARG A 127 -51.68 9.09 16.87
N THR A 128 -51.02 7.94 16.83
CA THR A 128 -49.94 7.59 17.76
C THR A 128 -48.70 8.41 17.46
N ARG A 129 -48.19 9.12 18.46
CA ARG A 129 -47.00 9.96 18.38
C ARG A 129 -45.97 9.48 19.40
N THR A 130 -44.84 9.00 18.94
CA THR A 130 -43.74 8.61 19.84
C THR A 130 -42.74 9.76 19.87
N MET A 131 -42.58 10.40 21.03
CA MET A 131 -41.72 11.59 21.17
C MET A 131 -40.66 11.40 22.24
N THR A 132 -39.55 12.12 22.09
CA THR A 132 -38.44 12.14 23.03
C THR A 132 -38.35 13.54 23.65
N LEU A 133 -38.08 13.64 24.97
CA LEU A 133 -37.69 14.89 25.58
C LEU A 133 -36.15 15.03 25.51
N SER A 134 -35.69 16.08 24.89
CA SER A 134 -34.26 16.34 24.65
C SER A 134 -33.88 17.74 25.13
N SER A 135 -32.64 17.89 25.48
CA SER A 135 -32.00 19.18 25.70
C SER A 135 -30.74 19.24 24.88
N MET A 136 -30.42 20.42 24.35
CA MET A 136 -29.25 20.64 23.53
C MET A 136 -28.61 21.97 23.91
N SER A 137 -27.34 21.94 24.35
CA SER A 137 -26.63 23.14 24.85
C SER A 137 -26.44 24.17 23.73
N GLY A 138 -26.71 25.46 24.04
CA GLY A 138 -26.53 26.53 23.07
C GLY A 138 -27.55 26.58 21.93
N LEU A 139 -28.64 25.84 22.00
CA LEU A 139 -29.66 25.75 20.93
C LEU A 139 -30.14 27.13 20.47
N GLN A 140 -30.32 28.07 21.41
CA GLN A 140 -30.84 29.42 21.13
C GLN A 140 -29.99 30.22 20.14
N ASP A 141 -28.69 29.98 20.12
CA ASP A 141 -27.75 30.72 19.27
C ASP A 141 -27.75 30.23 17.81
N HIS A 142 -28.20 29.00 17.58
CA HIS A 142 -28.15 28.33 16.29
C HIS A 142 -29.49 28.21 15.57
N ILE A 143 -30.57 28.75 16.15
CA ILE A 143 -31.92 28.67 15.60
C ILE A 143 -32.54 30.03 15.30
N GLU A 144 -33.48 30.04 14.37
CA GLU A 144 -34.43 31.11 14.11
C GLU A 144 -35.83 30.58 14.40
N LEU A 145 -36.63 31.39 15.11
CA LEU A 145 -38.02 31.02 15.38
C LEU A 145 -38.88 31.28 14.13
N SER A 146 -39.46 30.23 13.60
CA SER A 146 -40.44 30.33 12.51
C SER A 146 -41.86 30.61 13.01
N GLY A 147 -42.14 30.35 14.32
CA GLY A 147 -43.42 30.67 14.97
C GLY A 147 -43.36 30.59 16.50
N GLY A 148 -44.24 31.31 17.17
CA GLY A 148 -44.29 31.27 18.63
C GLY A 148 -43.29 32.16 19.35
N LYS A 149 -42.83 31.71 20.52
CA LYS A 149 -41.84 32.40 21.37
C LYS A 149 -40.76 31.41 21.86
N MET A 150 -39.61 31.97 22.33
CA MET A 150 -38.60 31.17 23.01
C MET A 150 -39.13 30.63 24.34
N PHE A 151 -38.68 29.46 24.74
CA PHE A 151 -39.00 28.85 26.02
C PHE A 151 -38.39 29.62 27.20
N SER A 152 -39.09 29.56 28.36
CA SER A 152 -38.62 30.12 29.64
C SER A 152 -37.59 29.16 30.28
N GLU A 153 -36.55 29.73 30.91
CA GLU A 153 -35.52 28.92 31.66
C GLU A 153 -36.08 28.32 32.98
N LYS A 154 -37.29 28.59 33.34
CA LYS A 154 -37.95 28.07 34.55
C LYS A 154 -39.25 27.38 34.17
N ALA A 155 -39.49 26.25 34.77
CA ALA A 155 -40.79 25.56 34.64
C ALA A 155 -41.92 26.44 35.21
N SER A 156 -43.00 26.63 34.45
CA SER A 156 -44.19 27.40 34.89
C SER A 156 -45.23 26.44 35.46
N GLY A 157 -45.11 26.13 36.76
CA GLY A 157 -45.99 25.20 37.44
C GLY A 157 -45.82 23.74 36.99
N ASP A 158 -46.90 23.08 36.58
CA ASP A 158 -46.95 21.66 36.16
C ASP A 158 -46.66 21.45 34.65
N THR A 159 -46.42 22.56 33.94
CA THR A 159 -46.25 22.54 32.49
C THR A 159 -44.81 22.98 32.08
N ILE A 160 -44.16 22.19 31.27
CA ILE A 160 -42.81 22.42 30.73
C ILE A 160 -42.94 23.01 29.31
N GLU A 161 -42.28 24.15 29.08
CA GLU A 161 -42.23 24.76 27.76
C GLU A 161 -41.18 24.06 26.88
N ALA A 162 -41.53 23.79 25.63
CA ALA A 162 -40.67 23.11 24.68
C ALA A 162 -40.66 23.83 23.31
N LEU A 163 -39.56 23.74 22.61
CA LEU A 163 -39.42 24.07 21.17
C LEU A 163 -39.45 22.80 20.36
N MET A 164 -39.87 22.93 19.12
CA MET A 164 -39.88 21.84 18.16
C MET A 164 -39.37 22.30 16.81
N LEU A 165 -38.66 21.44 16.06
CA LEU A 165 -38.28 21.73 14.70
C LEU A 165 -39.55 21.91 13.84
N GLU A 166 -39.57 22.90 12.97
CA GLU A 166 -40.78 23.21 12.19
C GLU A 166 -41.19 22.04 11.31
N GLU A 167 -40.29 21.41 10.63
CA GLU A 167 -40.54 20.23 9.81
C GLU A 167 -41.10 19.05 10.66
N ALA A 168 -40.57 18.89 11.88
CA ALA A 168 -41.07 17.90 12.83
C ALA A 168 -42.54 18.21 13.28
N MET A 169 -42.87 19.47 13.46
CA MET A 169 -44.24 19.89 13.76
C MET A 169 -45.21 19.50 12.66
N TYR A 170 -44.90 19.80 11.39
CA TYR A 170 -45.71 19.38 10.25
C TYR A 170 -45.82 17.86 10.17
N ARG A 171 -44.69 17.16 10.31
CA ARG A 171 -44.67 15.69 10.25
C ARG A 171 -45.51 15.05 11.36
N GLN A 172 -45.58 15.64 12.56
CA GLN A 172 -46.34 15.12 13.72
C GLN A 172 -47.72 15.72 13.83
N ASP A 173 -48.11 16.63 12.95
CA ASP A 173 -49.39 17.36 12.99
C ASP A 173 -49.62 18.02 14.36
N LEU A 174 -48.66 18.86 14.75
CA LEU A 174 -48.65 19.61 16.02
C LEU A 174 -48.51 21.10 15.73
N HIS A 175 -49.08 21.94 16.62
CA HIS A 175 -49.04 23.39 16.45
C HIS A 175 -48.50 24.11 17.69
N VAL A 176 -48.04 25.33 17.51
CA VAL A 176 -47.63 26.18 18.64
C VAL A 176 -48.83 26.43 19.54
N GLY A 177 -48.69 26.15 20.82
CA GLY A 177 -49.76 26.22 21.83
C GLY A 177 -50.31 24.89 22.28
N ASP A 178 -50.05 23.81 21.55
CA ASP A 178 -50.49 22.47 21.91
C ASP A 178 -49.80 21.99 23.19
N VAL A 179 -50.59 21.22 24.01
CA VAL A 179 -50.10 20.65 25.26
C VAL A 179 -50.20 19.14 25.18
N MET A 180 -49.09 18.46 25.37
CA MET A 180 -49.00 17.01 25.30
C MET A 180 -48.74 16.41 26.69
N GLU A 181 -49.39 15.32 27.02
CA GLU A 181 -49.04 14.48 28.17
C GLU A 181 -47.93 13.51 27.79
N TYR A 182 -46.82 13.55 28.51
CA TYR A 182 -45.66 12.71 28.33
C TYR A 182 -45.51 11.76 29.53
N PRO A 183 -45.98 10.50 29.44
CA PRO A 183 -45.77 9.53 30.48
C PRO A 183 -44.36 9.05 30.51
N VAL A 184 -43.66 9.25 31.62
CA VAL A 184 -42.24 8.91 31.73
C VAL A 184 -42.07 7.37 31.77
N SER A 185 -41.45 6.80 30.79
CA SER A 185 -41.14 5.36 30.76
C SER A 185 -40.17 4.97 31.87
N GLY A 186 -40.41 3.88 32.59
CA GLY A 186 -39.52 3.35 33.63
C GLY A 186 -40.17 3.16 35.01
N GLY A 187 -41.50 3.13 35.08
CA GLY A 187 -42.23 2.77 36.31
C GLY A 187 -42.35 3.87 37.36
N SER A 188 -41.96 5.13 37.04
CA SER A 188 -42.05 6.27 37.96
C SER A 188 -43.49 6.77 38.21
N GLY A 189 -44.44 6.39 37.33
CA GLY A 189 -45.81 6.90 37.38
C GLY A 189 -45.96 8.40 37.17
N ILE A 190 -44.93 9.06 36.74
CA ILE A 190 -44.87 10.52 36.50
C ILE A 190 -45.32 10.81 35.07
N THR A 191 -46.32 11.67 34.92
CA THR A 191 -46.72 12.21 33.61
C THR A 191 -46.39 13.70 33.59
N LEU A 192 -45.64 14.14 32.62
CA LEU A 192 -45.24 15.54 32.41
C LEU A 192 -46.21 16.16 31.40
N LYS A 193 -46.54 17.44 31.59
CA LYS A 193 -47.25 18.23 30.58
C LYS A 193 -46.25 19.07 29.83
N VAL A 194 -46.15 18.86 28.51
CA VAL A 194 -45.21 19.57 27.63
C VAL A 194 -46.01 20.48 26.70
N LYS A 195 -45.77 21.78 26.78
CA LYS A 195 -46.40 22.81 25.94
C LYS A 195 -45.44 23.23 24.85
N ILE A 196 -45.82 23.10 23.58
CA ILE A 196 -45.07 23.61 22.44
C ILE A 196 -45.25 25.13 22.41
N VAL A 197 -44.20 25.91 22.73
CA VAL A 197 -44.24 27.37 22.76
C VAL A 197 -43.66 28.03 21.51
N GLY A 198 -42.90 27.29 20.74
CA GLY A 198 -42.35 27.83 19.48
C GLY A 198 -41.86 26.74 18.54
N ALA A 199 -41.86 27.06 17.26
CA ALA A 199 -41.24 26.31 16.20
C ALA A 199 -39.96 26.97 15.78
N PHE A 200 -38.95 26.22 15.42
CA PHE A 200 -37.67 26.75 15.01
C PHE A 200 -37.17 26.11 13.71
N GLN A 201 -36.33 26.84 13.01
CA GLN A 201 -35.51 26.41 11.88
C GLN A 201 -34.04 26.65 12.21
N PRO A 202 -33.09 25.89 11.61
CA PRO A 202 -31.67 26.15 11.75
C PRO A 202 -31.31 27.46 11.05
N LYS A 203 -30.46 28.32 11.69
CA LYS A 203 -29.90 29.50 11.04
C LYS A 203 -29.00 29.14 9.86
N ASN A 204 -28.27 28.05 9.97
CA ASN A 204 -27.39 27.51 8.96
C ASN A 204 -27.46 26.00 9.03
N GLU A 205 -28.00 25.35 7.99
CA GLU A 205 -28.10 23.90 7.90
C GLU A 205 -26.75 23.18 7.84
N SER A 206 -25.70 23.84 7.34
CA SER A 206 -24.34 23.32 7.23
C SER A 206 -23.50 23.56 8.47
N ASP A 207 -24.06 24.06 9.58
CA ASP A 207 -23.32 24.26 10.82
C ASP A 207 -22.96 22.90 11.47
N PRO A 208 -21.69 22.65 11.83
CA PRO A 208 -21.27 21.45 12.56
C PRO A 208 -22.04 21.20 13.86
N TYR A 209 -22.72 22.19 14.37
CA TYR A 209 -23.63 22.09 15.52
C TYR A 209 -24.67 21.00 15.31
N TRP A 210 -25.19 20.83 14.10
CA TRP A 210 -26.20 19.84 13.72
C TRP A 210 -25.63 18.44 13.43
N TYR A 211 -24.65 18.00 14.21
CA TYR A 211 -23.93 16.76 14.01
C TYR A 211 -24.77 15.48 13.95
N GLN A 212 -25.95 15.47 14.55
CA GLN A 212 -26.90 14.34 14.51
C GLN A 212 -27.78 14.34 13.26
N GLY A 213 -27.74 15.39 12.47
CA GLY A 213 -28.67 15.61 11.36
C GLY A 213 -30.11 15.91 11.83
N PHE A 214 -30.96 16.41 10.94
CA PHE A 214 -32.34 16.81 11.26
C PHE A 214 -33.28 15.62 11.42
N GLU A 215 -33.03 14.48 10.78
CA GLU A 215 -33.85 13.26 10.94
C GLU A 215 -33.91 12.79 12.39
N GLY A 216 -32.80 12.87 13.13
CA GLY A 216 -32.74 12.57 14.56
C GLY A 216 -33.58 13.50 15.44
N MET A 217 -33.92 14.69 14.93
CA MET A 217 -34.69 15.72 15.65
C MET A 217 -36.20 15.68 15.39
N MET A 218 -36.66 14.90 14.40
CA MET A 218 -38.07 14.84 13.95
C MET A 218 -39.08 14.39 15.00
N ASN A 219 -38.60 13.66 16.00
CA ASN A 219 -39.44 13.12 17.06
C ASN A 219 -39.01 13.63 18.45
N SER A 220 -38.58 14.89 18.56
CA SER A 220 -38.03 15.44 19.79
C SER A 220 -38.66 16.76 20.17
N PHE A 221 -39.00 16.90 21.46
CA PHE A 221 -39.28 18.17 22.11
C PHE A 221 -38.02 18.69 22.78
N TYR A 222 -37.61 19.89 22.47
CA TYR A 222 -36.41 20.53 23.02
C TYR A 222 -36.73 21.42 24.18
N LEU A 223 -36.14 21.08 25.32
CA LEU A 223 -36.32 21.79 26.61
C LEU A 223 -35.12 22.68 26.92
N PRO A 224 -35.31 23.72 27.72
CA PRO A 224 -34.20 24.48 28.27
C PRO A 224 -33.26 23.57 29.06
N ASP A 225 -31.97 23.77 28.90
CA ASP A 225 -30.94 22.94 29.51
C ASP A 225 -31.01 22.93 31.04
N LYS A 226 -31.33 24.07 31.65
CA LYS A 226 -31.54 24.17 33.10
C LYS A 226 -32.74 23.33 33.57
N VAL A 227 -33.89 23.44 32.90
CA VAL A 227 -35.11 22.67 33.26
C VAL A 227 -34.82 21.18 33.11
N PHE A 228 -34.13 20.76 32.08
CA PHE A 228 -33.77 19.38 31.87
C PHE A 228 -32.88 18.82 32.99
N ASN A 229 -31.78 19.54 33.29
CA ASN A 229 -30.76 19.09 34.25
C ASN A 229 -31.22 19.23 35.73
N GLU A 230 -31.80 20.39 36.11
CA GLU A 230 -32.13 20.68 37.50
C GLU A 230 -33.49 20.14 37.90
N ASP A 231 -34.51 20.33 37.03
CA ASP A 231 -35.88 19.91 37.36
C ASP A 231 -36.12 18.45 37.08
N LEU A 232 -35.79 17.97 35.85
CA LEU A 232 -36.08 16.59 35.46
C LEU A 232 -35.10 15.58 36.07
N LEU A 233 -33.81 15.79 35.90
CA LEU A 233 -32.80 14.83 36.35
C LEU A 233 -32.56 14.88 37.86
N GLN A 234 -32.38 16.09 38.45
CA GLN A 234 -31.99 16.18 39.86
C GLN A 234 -33.22 16.20 40.80
N ARG A 235 -34.21 17.05 40.52
CA ARG A 235 -35.39 17.18 41.44
C ARG A 235 -36.37 16.04 41.27
N MET A 236 -36.76 15.71 40.05
CA MET A 236 -37.73 14.62 39.77
C MET A 236 -37.09 13.25 39.65
N SER A 237 -35.77 13.16 39.61
CA SER A 237 -34.98 11.91 39.47
C SER A 237 -35.43 11.06 38.28
N ILE A 238 -35.80 11.69 37.18
CA ILE A 238 -36.19 10.99 35.95
C ILE A 238 -34.90 10.36 35.33
N PRO A 239 -34.94 9.06 34.97
CA PRO A 239 -33.75 8.40 34.43
C PRO A 239 -33.38 8.96 33.06
N LEU A 240 -32.11 9.34 32.90
CA LEU A 240 -31.50 9.71 31.64
C LEU A 240 -31.46 8.49 30.73
N HIS A 241 -31.74 8.64 29.45
CA HIS A 241 -31.58 7.59 28.48
C HIS A 241 -30.27 7.68 27.74
N ASN A 242 -29.95 8.86 27.21
CA ASN A 242 -28.75 9.13 26.42
C ASN A 242 -28.18 10.50 26.79
N SER A 243 -26.86 10.58 26.85
CA SER A 243 -26.12 11.85 26.88
C SER A 243 -24.99 11.77 25.85
N SER A 244 -24.86 12.80 25.04
CA SER A 244 -23.83 12.88 24.02
C SER A 244 -23.13 14.24 24.11
N TRP A 245 -21.83 14.22 24.09
CA TRP A 245 -20.94 15.38 24.01
C TRP A 245 -20.22 15.36 22.70
N TYR A 246 -20.36 16.42 21.95
CA TYR A 246 -19.76 16.55 20.63
C TYR A 246 -18.79 17.71 20.59
N TYR A 247 -17.61 17.47 20.04
CA TYR A 247 -16.65 18.49 19.67
C TYR A 247 -16.33 18.38 18.18
N ALA A 248 -16.28 19.53 17.52
CA ALA A 248 -15.68 19.67 16.20
C ALA A 248 -14.34 20.37 16.35
N PHE A 249 -13.24 19.60 16.41
CA PHE A 249 -11.89 20.16 16.47
C PHE A 249 -11.41 20.58 15.08
N ASP A 250 -10.75 21.74 15.02
CA ASP A 250 -10.10 22.19 13.79
C ASP A 250 -8.74 21.49 13.63
N LEU A 251 -8.71 20.46 12.80
CA LEU A 251 -7.49 19.72 12.48
C LEU A 251 -6.79 20.19 11.19
N ARG A 252 -7.22 21.29 10.58
CA ARG A 252 -6.63 21.82 9.32
C ARG A 252 -5.15 22.17 9.47
N GLU A 253 -4.71 22.57 10.64
CA GLU A 253 -3.31 22.91 10.93
C GLU A 253 -2.52 21.79 11.62
N ILE A 254 -3.07 20.57 11.71
CA ILE A 254 -2.40 19.45 12.37
C ILE A 254 -1.04 19.14 11.75
N LYS A 255 -0.02 19.07 12.61
CA LYS A 255 1.35 18.71 12.21
C LYS A 255 1.53 17.18 12.27
N THR A 256 2.34 16.68 11.37
CA THR A 256 2.63 15.23 11.33
C THR A 256 3.23 14.67 12.63
N SER A 257 3.94 15.49 13.39
CA SER A 257 4.49 15.11 14.71
C SER A 257 3.42 14.95 15.80
N GLN A 258 2.22 15.50 15.61
CA GLN A 258 1.15 15.49 16.60
C GLN A 258 0.22 14.26 16.44
N LEU A 259 0.30 13.51 15.34
CA LEU A 259 -0.58 12.37 15.08
C LEU A 259 -0.44 11.24 16.12
N SER A 260 0.81 10.86 16.46
CA SER A 260 1.04 9.80 17.46
C SER A 260 0.68 10.20 18.90
N PRO A 261 1.01 11.43 19.38
CA PRO A 261 0.50 11.91 20.64
C PRO A 261 -1.03 11.98 20.71
N LEU A 262 -1.69 12.45 19.65
CA LEU A 262 -3.15 12.52 19.59
C LEU A 262 -3.80 11.14 19.72
N ALA A 263 -3.30 10.12 19.01
CA ALA A 263 -3.78 8.75 19.16
C ALA A 263 -3.67 8.25 20.60
N GLY A 264 -2.53 8.48 21.26
CA GLY A 264 -2.34 8.09 22.66
C GLY A 264 -3.23 8.86 23.65
N THR A 265 -3.60 10.09 23.32
CA THR A 265 -4.56 10.88 24.12
C THR A 265 -5.97 10.32 23.98
N LEU A 266 -6.41 9.96 22.78
CA LEU A 266 -7.72 9.36 22.53
C LEU A 266 -7.90 8.01 23.24
N ASP A 267 -6.86 7.18 23.26
CA ASP A 267 -6.86 5.91 23.98
C ASP A 267 -7.04 6.13 25.49
N ARG A 268 -6.35 7.11 26.07
CA ARG A 268 -6.47 7.49 27.49
C ARG A 268 -7.85 8.06 27.80
N LEU A 269 -8.38 8.91 26.94
CA LEU A 269 -9.69 9.55 27.10
C LEU A 269 -10.80 8.50 27.27
N ASN A 270 -10.77 7.45 26.48
CA ASN A 270 -11.76 6.39 26.57
C ASN A 270 -11.71 5.66 27.94
N ILE A 271 -10.49 5.44 28.45
CA ILE A 271 -10.29 4.79 29.77
C ILE A 271 -10.76 5.72 30.90
N GLU A 272 -10.41 7.01 30.86
CA GLU A 272 -10.76 7.96 31.90
C GLU A 272 -12.28 8.25 31.98
N LEU A 273 -12.94 8.35 30.81
CA LEU A 273 -14.39 8.51 30.77
C LEU A 273 -15.10 7.30 31.36
N TYR A 274 -14.66 6.09 30.99
CA TYR A 274 -15.24 4.86 31.54
C TYR A 274 -15.05 4.74 33.06
N GLN A 275 -13.93 5.23 33.60
CA GLN A 275 -13.68 5.22 35.04
C GLN A 275 -14.60 6.19 35.80
N LYS A 276 -14.93 7.34 35.20
CA LYS A 276 -15.79 8.36 35.80
C LYS A 276 -17.29 8.00 35.69
N LEU A 277 -17.67 7.44 34.54
CA LEU A 277 -19.03 7.03 34.26
C LEU A 277 -19.00 5.72 33.46
N LYS A 278 -19.47 4.63 34.07
CA LYS A 278 -19.57 3.32 33.41
C LYS A 278 -20.46 3.44 32.17
N ASP A 279 -20.12 2.68 31.13
CA ASP A 279 -20.82 2.67 29.84
C ASP A 279 -20.67 3.97 28.99
N ALA A 280 -19.86 4.93 29.43
CA ALA A 280 -19.43 6.03 28.58
C ALA A 280 -18.45 5.50 27.52
N LYS A 281 -18.64 5.89 26.27
CA LYS A 281 -17.83 5.52 25.13
C LYS A 281 -17.41 6.74 24.35
N VAL A 282 -16.23 6.63 23.74
CA VAL A 282 -15.70 7.65 22.83
C VAL A 282 -15.81 7.11 21.41
N ASP A 283 -16.48 7.86 20.55
CA ASP A 283 -16.53 7.62 19.13
C ASP A 283 -15.80 8.77 18.40
N VAL A 284 -14.82 8.42 17.64
CA VAL A 284 -13.92 9.39 16.98
C VAL A 284 -13.98 9.12 15.50
N SER A 285 -14.46 10.09 14.72
CA SER A 285 -14.55 9.96 13.25
C SER A 285 -13.20 9.69 12.59
N PHE A 286 -12.11 10.12 13.21
CA PHE A 286 -10.73 9.93 12.74
C PHE A 286 -9.94 8.85 13.52
N GLY A 287 -10.58 8.16 14.48
CA GLY A 287 -9.91 7.18 15.34
C GLY A 287 -9.41 5.95 14.57
N SER A 288 -10.20 5.45 13.63
CA SER A 288 -9.80 4.37 12.71
C SER A 288 -8.59 4.76 11.87
N LEU A 289 -8.54 5.98 11.35
CA LEU A 289 -7.41 6.50 10.58
C LEU A 289 -6.11 6.51 11.38
N LEU A 290 -6.17 6.92 12.65
CA LEU A 290 -5.00 6.94 13.54
C LEU A 290 -4.53 5.53 13.92
N ASN A 291 -5.46 4.61 14.19
CA ASN A 291 -5.14 3.21 14.49
C ASN A 291 -4.56 2.49 13.26
N ASP A 292 -5.16 2.70 12.09
CA ASP A 292 -4.67 2.13 10.83
C ASP A 292 -3.32 2.71 10.43
N PHE A 293 -3.02 3.95 10.79
CA PHE A 293 -1.73 4.58 10.52
C PHE A 293 -0.55 3.73 11.03
N ARG A 294 -0.61 3.28 12.29
CA ARG A 294 0.46 2.48 12.89
C ARG A 294 0.59 1.12 12.21
N LYS A 295 -0.53 0.47 11.93
CA LYS A 295 -0.57 -0.83 11.24
C LYS A 295 -0.01 -0.70 9.82
N GLN A 296 -0.49 0.27 9.05
CA GLN A 296 -0.01 0.54 7.68
C GLN A 296 1.46 0.96 7.65
N SER A 297 1.93 1.71 8.66
CA SER A 297 3.34 2.09 8.77
C SER A 297 4.25 0.86 8.92
N LEU A 298 3.89 -0.06 9.80
CA LEU A 298 4.63 -1.31 9.98
C LEU A 298 4.59 -2.20 8.74
N GLN A 299 3.44 -2.34 8.10
CA GLN A 299 3.31 -3.10 6.84
C GLN A 299 4.17 -2.50 5.73
N MET A 300 4.12 -1.18 5.56
CA MET A 300 4.93 -0.50 4.56
C MET A 300 6.43 -0.62 4.86
N GLN A 301 6.85 -0.44 6.11
CA GLN A 301 8.25 -0.65 6.51
C GLN A 301 8.70 -2.07 6.20
N THR A 302 7.90 -3.08 6.56
CA THR A 302 8.21 -4.49 6.29
C THR A 302 8.38 -4.74 4.79
N LEU A 303 7.47 -4.24 3.97
CA LEU A 303 7.56 -4.35 2.51
C LEU A 303 8.85 -3.70 1.98
N LEU A 304 9.13 -2.47 2.39
CA LEU A 304 10.28 -1.71 1.92
C LEU A 304 11.60 -2.33 2.40
N PHE A 305 11.69 -2.81 3.65
CA PHE A 305 12.86 -3.54 4.14
C PHE A 305 13.08 -4.85 3.39
N THR A 306 12.01 -5.55 3.08
CA THR A 306 12.07 -6.80 2.32
C THR A 306 12.65 -6.57 0.92
N LEU A 307 12.20 -5.54 0.22
CA LEU A 307 12.74 -5.13 -1.08
C LEU A 307 14.19 -4.62 -0.98
N ALA A 308 14.53 -3.94 0.11
CA ALA A 308 15.86 -3.40 0.36
C ALA A 308 16.88 -4.44 0.85
N ALA A 309 16.42 -5.50 1.50
CA ALA A 309 17.28 -6.50 2.15
C ALA A 309 18.39 -7.06 1.25
N PRO A 310 18.14 -7.42 -0.02
CA PRO A 310 19.18 -7.89 -0.93
C PRO A 310 20.29 -6.87 -1.16
N MET A 311 19.91 -5.59 -1.27
CA MET A 311 20.85 -4.50 -1.51
C MET A 311 21.66 -4.18 -0.25
N ILE A 312 21.03 -4.20 0.92
CA ILE A 312 21.68 -4.06 2.22
C ILE A 312 22.71 -5.19 2.38
N ALA A 313 22.32 -6.43 2.09
CA ALA A 313 23.22 -7.59 2.15
C ALA A 313 24.43 -7.42 1.18
N MET A 314 24.21 -6.87 0.00
CA MET A 314 25.28 -6.59 -0.96
C MET A 314 26.25 -5.52 -0.42
N VAL A 315 25.77 -4.47 0.23
CA VAL A 315 26.61 -3.44 0.86
C VAL A 315 27.44 -4.06 1.99
N PHE A 316 26.86 -4.94 2.82
CA PHE A 316 27.62 -5.68 3.84
C PHE A 316 28.66 -6.61 3.21
N TYR A 317 28.34 -7.28 2.12
CA TYR A 317 29.30 -8.09 1.37
C TYR A 317 30.49 -7.23 0.88
N TYR A 318 30.21 -6.05 0.35
CA TYR A 318 31.25 -5.08 -0.03
C TYR A 318 32.14 -4.67 1.15
N ILE A 319 31.56 -4.39 2.33
CA ILE A 319 32.31 -4.05 3.54
C ILE A 319 33.24 -5.20 3.92
N VAL A 320 32.77 -6.45 3.91
CA VAL A 320 33.60 -7.64 4.19
C VAL A 320 34.72 -7.81 3.15
N MET A 321 34.40 -7.63 1.87
CA MET A 321 35.37 -7.68 0.78
C MET A 321 36.49 -6.65 0.97
N ASN A 322 36.10 -5.41 1.27
CA ASN A 322 37.04 -4.31 1.47
C ASN A 322 37.90 -4.51 2.74
N ALA A 323 37.29 -4.99 3.82
CA ALA A 323 38.02 -5.36 5.04
C ALA A 323 39.06 -6.45 4.78
N ARG A 324 38.73 -7.48 4.00
CA ARG A 324 39.69 -8.53 3.59
C ARG A 324 40.84 -7.98 2.79
N GLN A 325 40.59 -7.11 1.81
CA GLN A 325 41.62 -6.46 1.01
C GLN A 325 42.56 -5.61 1.87
N ALA A 326 41.99 -4.89 2.87
CA ALA A 326 42.81 -4.12 3.82
C ALA A 326 43.71 -5.00 4.66
N LEU A 327 43.17 -6.12 5.15
CA LEU A 327 43.90 -7.10 5.97
C LEU A 327 44.99 -7.83 5.16
N ASP A 328 44.71 -8.20 3.89
CA ASP A 328 45.70 -8.82 3.00
C ASP A 328 46.91 -7.88 2.81
N LYS A 329 46.65 -6.58 2.63
CA LYS A 329 47.73 -5.58 2.49
C LYS A 329 48.52 -5.36 3.78
N GLN A 330 47.88 -5.46 4.94
CA GLN A 330 48.49 -5.24 6.26
C GLN A 330 49.02 -6.54 6.88
N GLN A 331 49.04 -7.65 6.15
CA GLN A 331 49.42 -8.95 6.67
C GLN A 331 50.86 -8.97 7.19
N SER A 332 51.78 -8.27 6.50
CA SER A 332 53.17 -8.11 6.96
C SER A 332 53.28 -7.34 8.27
N ASP A 333 52.53 -6.25 8.40
CA ASP A 333 52.54 -5.41 9.61
C ASP A 333 51.94 -6.15 10.81
N ILE A 334 50.87 -6.93 10.59
CA ILE A 334 50.30 -7.84 11.62
C ILE A 334 51.32 -8.87 12.05
N ALA A 335 52.07 -9.44 11.10
CA ALA A 335 53.09 -10.42 11.36
C ALA A 335 54.24 -9.84 12.19
N VAL A 336 54.68 -8.61 11.89
CA VAL A 336 55.69 -7.87 12.66
C VAL A 336 55.22 -7.53 14.06
N LEU A 337 53.97 -7.09 14.24
CA LEU A 337 53.41 -6.85 15.59
C LEU A 337 53.38 -8.13 16.43
N ARG A 338 53.00 -9.26 15.83
CA ARG A 338 53.02 -10.57 16.50
C ARG A 338 54.42 -11.04 16.87
N SER A 339 55.40 -10.84 15.99
CA SER A 339 56.81 -11.20 16.32
C SER A 339 57.36 -10.37 17.46
N ARG A 340 56.85 -9.17 17.69
CA ARG A 340 57.20 -8.30 18.83
C ARG A 340 56.36 -8.58 20.08
N GLY A 341 55.60 -9.70 20.13
CA GLY A 341 54.85 -10.14 21.30
C GLY A 341 53.41 -9.64 21.44
N ALA A 342 52.82 -8.98 20.41
CA ALA A 342 51.42 -8.58 20.48
C ALA A 342 50.50 -9.80 20.50
N SER A 343 49.58 -9.84 21.44
CA SER A 343 48.55 -10.90 21.54
C SER A 343 47.49 -10.75 20.46
N THR A 344 46.84 -11.85 20.09
CA THR A 344 45.70 -11.86 19.14
C THR A 344 44.60 -10.87 19.54
N ASN A 345 44.28 -10.83 20.84
CA ASN A 345 43.23 -9.94 21.37
C ASN A 345 43.60 -8.46 21.24
N GLN A 346 44.90 -8.11 21.42
CA GLN A 346 45.36 -6.75 21.24
C GLN A 346 45.23 -6.30 19.76
N ILE A 347 45.57 -7.20 18.84
CA ILE A 347 45.44 -6.91 17.40
C ILE A 347 43.95 -6.73 17.02
N VAL A 348 43.08 -7.65 17.46
CA VAL A 348 41.64 -7.56 17.22
C VAL A 348 41.05 -6.29 17.84
N PHE A 349 41.51 -5.89 19.03
CA PHE A 349 41.09 -4.67 19.70
C PHE A 349 41.45 -3.41 18.91
N ILE A 350 42.61 -3.36 18.24
CA ILE A 350 43.02 -2.26 17.37
C ILE A 350 42.03 -2.14 16.20
N TYR A 351 41.65 -3.26 15.57
CA TYR A 351 40.68 -3.27 14.47
C TYR A 351 39.24 -2.95 14.94
N LEU A 352 38.89 -3.41 16.14
CA LEU A 352 37.61 -3.04 16.77
C LEU A 352 37.49 -1.51 16.97
N LEU A 353 38.57 -0.92 17.50
CA LEU A 353 38.60 0.51 17.80
C LEU A 353 38.57 1.34 16.50
N GLU A 354 39.29 0.89 15.46
CA GLU A 354 39.22 1.47 14.12
C GLU A 354 37.79 1.42 13.56
N SER A 355 37.14 0.23 13.60
CA SER A 355 35.78 0.04 13.11
C SER A 355 34.76 0.84 13.92
N LEU A 356 34.97 1.01 15.24
CA LEU A 356 34.13 1.80 16.12
C LEU A 356 34.21 3.30 15.80
N ILE A 357 35.44 3.84 15.56
CA ILE A 357 35.61 5.23 15.15
C ILE A 357 34.89 5.46 13.81
N LEU A 358 35.08 4.57 12.85
CA LEU A 358 34.42 4.68 11.53
C LEU A 358 32.89 4.54 11.69
N GLY A 359 32.44 3.66 12.58
CA GLY A 359 31.03 3.45 12.88
C GLY A 359 30.36 4.69 13.50
N VAL A 360 31.05 5.38 14.42
CA VAL A 360 30.54 6.65 15.00
C VAL A 360 30.42 7.73 13.93
N VAL A 361 31.42 7.88 13.05
CA VAL A 361 31.35 8.82 11.94
C VAL A 361 30.20 8.45 11.00
N ALA A 362 30.01 7.17 10.72
CA ALA A 362 28.91 6.69 9.87
C ALA A 362 27.55 6.92 10.54
N LEU A 363 27.45 6.83 11.86
CA LEU A 363 26.19 7.07 12.60
C LEU A 363 25.82 8.57 12.62
N ILE A 364 26.78 9.47 12.44
CA ILE A 364 26.54 10.91 12.32
C ILE A 364 26.16 11.27 10.87
N LEU A 365 26.97 10.84 9.89
CA LEU A 365 26.79 11.20 8.49
C LEU A 365 25.69 10.37 7.79
N GLY A 366 25.51 9.12 8.22
CA GLY A 366 24.55 8.20 7.65
C GLY A 366 23.10 8.68 7.73
N PRO A 367 22.58 9.09 8.89
CA PRO A 367 21.22 9.62 9.01
C PRO A 367 20.99 10.90 8.20
N LEU A 368 22.00 11.77 8.06
CA LEU A 368 21.90 12.96 7.21
C LEU A 368 21.73 12.59 5.73
N LEU A 369 22.53 11.65 5.25
CA LEU A 369 22.39 11.13 3.90
C LEU A 369 21.10 10.31 3.76
N GLY A 370 20.70 9.56 4.77
CA GLY A 370 19.44 8.83 4.84
C GLY A 370 18.21 9.73 4.73
N TRP A 371 18.25 10.90 5.36
CA TRP A 371 17.22 11.92 5.21
C TRP A 371 17.11 12.43 3.75
N PHE A 372 18.24 12.67 3.10
CA PHE A 372 18.24 13.03 1.67
C PHE A 372 17.72 11.88 0.80
N MET A 373 18.14 10.64 1.07
CA MET A 373 17.67 9.45 0.35
C MET A 373 16.16 9.25 0.53
N SER A 374 15.65 9.45 1.73
CA SER A 374 14.21 9.36 2.03
C SER A 374 13.38 10.35 1.20
N LYS A 375 13.86 11.59 1.02
CA LYS A 375 13.23 12.55 0.11
C LYS A 375 13.29 12.10 -1.35
N SER A 376 14.41 11.52 -1.76
CA SER A 376 14.59 11.01 -3.13
C SER A 376 13.70 9.79 -3.39
N ILE A 377 13.48 8.92 -2.39
CA ILE A 377 12.50 7.83 -2.47
C ILE A 377 11.12 8.40 -2.81
N GLY A 378 10.70 9.46 -2.12
CA GLY A 378 9.40 10.10 -2.36
C GLY A 378 9.25 10.82 -3.70
N ALA A 379 10.36 11.13 -4.35
CA ALA A 379 10.38 11.75 -5.68
C ALA A 379 10.34 10.74 -6.84
N ALA A 380 10.48 9.44 -6.55
CA ALA A 380 10.47 8.41 -7.58
C ALA A 380 9.07 8.22 -8.19
N ASP A 381 8.99 8.18 -9.51
CA ASP A 381 7.77 7.94 -10.28
C ASP A 381 7.82 6.64 -11.10
N GLY A 382 9.02 6.09 -11.28
CA GLY A 382 9.32 4.84 -11.95
C GLY A 382 10.75 4.41 -11.67
N PHE A 383 11.22 3.37 -12.34
CA PHE A 383 12.61 2.94 -12.18
C PHE A 383 13.57 3.97 -12.77
N LEU A 384 14.44 4.51 -11.94
CA LEU A 384 15.41 5.60 -12.25
C LEU A 384 14.77 6.89 -12.78
N THR A 385 13.47 7.06 -12.65
CA THR A 385 12.75 8.27 -13.01
C THR A 385 12.34 9.03 -11.75
N PHE A 386 12.76 10.29 -11.63
CA PHE A 386 12.48 11.14 -10.48
C PHE A 386 11.76 12.40 -10.94
N VAL A 387 10.63 12.72 -10.29
CA VAL A 387 9.79 13.88 -10.61
C VAL A 387 9.88 14.88 -9.47
N ASN A 388 9.89 16.16 -9.81
CA ASN A 388 9.92 17.22 -8.80
C ASN A 388 8.54 17.33 -8.11
N ARG A 389 8.32 16.51 -7.07
CA ARG A 389 7.11 16.54 -6.22
C ARG A 389 7.33 17.40 -4.99
N LYS A 390 6.24 17.93 -4.40
CA LYS A 390 6.32 18.57 -3.08
C LYS A 390 7.02 17.63 -2.11
N SER A 391 8.10 18.10 -1.48
CA SER A 391 8.91 17.27 -0.58
C SER A 391 8.06 16.68 0.54
N ILE A 392 8.26 15.39 0.81
CA ILE A 392 7.63 14.73 1.95
C ILE A 392 8.23 15.31 3.24
N PRO A 393 7.42 15.60 4.26
CA PRO A 393 7.91 16.09 5.55
C PRO A 393 8.60 14.95 6.30
N VAL A 394 9.87 14.72 6.00
CA VAL A 394 10.69 13.68 6.64
C VAL A 394 11.34 14.28 7.88
N GLY A 395 11.03 13.69 9.03
CA GLY A 395 11.67 14.01 10.32
C GLY A 395 12.65 12.93 10.75
N PHE A 396 13.55 13.29 11.69
CA PHE A 396 14.38 12.29 12.38
C PHE A 396 13.52 11.54 13.39
N ASN A 397 13.39 10.23 13.20
CA ASN A 397 12.66 9.35 14.09
C ASN A 397 13.63 8.52 14.93
N PHE A 398 13.31 8.30 16.21
CA PHE A 398 14.15 7.51 17.12
C PHE A 398 14.36 6.07 16.61
N ASP A 399 13.31 5.46 16.09
CA ASP A 399 13.37 4.09 15.53
C ASP A 399 14.35 3.99 14.36
N ALA A 400 14.43 5.01 13.53
CA ALA A 400 15.39 5.08 12.44
C ALA A 400 16.84 5.12 12.96
N LEU A 401 17.10 5.85 14.04
CA LEU A 401 18.45 5.90 14.65
C LEU A 401 18.83 4.57 15.28
N VAL A 402 17.89 3.88 15.92
CA VAL A 402 18.11 2.53 16.48
C VAL A 402 18.48 1.53 15.39
N LEU A 403 17.76 1.53 14.28
CA LEU A 403 18.07 0.68 13.12
C LEU A 403 19.41 1.04 12.49
N GLY A 404 19.75 2.33 12.43
CA GLY A 404 21.07 2.79 12.00
C GLY A 404 22.20 2.30 12.92
N ALA A 405 22.00 2.32 14.23
CA ALA A 405 22.95 1.78 15.18
C ALA A 405 23.11 0.25 15.03
N LEU A 406 22.01 -0.46 14.80
CA LEU A 406 22.03 -1.90 14.51
C LEU A 406 22.85 -2.21 13.24
N ALA A 407 22.65 -1.42 12.17
CA ALA A 407 23.43 -1.57 10.94
C ALA A 407 24.93 -1.36 11.18
N VAL A 408 25.31 -0.39 12.01
CA VAL A 408 26.73 -0.18 12.41
C VAL A 408 27.27 -1.39 13.18
N VAL A 409 26.53 -1.93 14.13
CA VAL A 409 26.95 -3.12 14.89
C VAL A 409 27.16 -4.33 13.97
N ILE A 410 26.24 -4.59 13.05
CA ILE A 410 26.37 -5.68 12.06
C ILE A 410 27.60 -5.45 11.17
N ALA A 411 27.86 -4.22 10.73
CA ALA A 411 29.00 -3.89 9.92
C ALA A 411 30.34 -4.02 10.67
N ILE A 412 30.38 -3.65 11.94
CA ILE A 412 31.55 -3.89 12.82
C ILE A 412 31.82 -5.39 12.94
N LEU A 413 30.79 -6.19 13.21
CA LEU A 413 30.94 -7.65 13.26
C LEU A 413 31.44 -8.21 11.92
N ALA A 414 30.91 -7.71 10.80
CA ALA A 414 31.33 -8.10 9.47
C ALA A 414 32.83 -7.79 9.17
N THR A 415 33.36 -6.68 9.70
CA THR A 415 34.78 -6.32 9.57
C THR A 415 35.69 -7.10 10.54
N LEU A 416 35.19 -7.41 11.72
CA LEU A 416 35.95 -8.14 12.74
C LEU A 416 36.14 -9.63 12.43
N LEU A 417 35.14 -10.28 11.79
CA LEU A 417 35.22 -11.70 11.44
C LEU A 417 36.50 -12.04 10.61
N PRO A 418 36.82 -11.32 9.53
CA PRO A 418 38.08 -11.49 8.83
C PRO A 418 39.28 -11.14 9.72
N ALA A 419 39.25 -10.06 10.50
CA ALA A 419 40.37 -9.60 11.33
C ALA A 419 40.81 -10.65 12.35
N VAL A 420 39.86 -11.34 12.98
CA VAL A 420 40.16 -12.45 13.92
C VAL A 420 40.92 -13.59 13.21
N SER A 421 40.51 -13.93 12.00
CA SER A 421 41.15 -15.01 11.24
C SER A 421 42.60 -14.66 10.83
N TYR A 422 42.85 -13.40 10.47
CA TYR A 422 44.20 -12.91 10.13
C TYR A 422 45.08 -12.73 11.36
N ALA A 423 44.51 -12.26 12.47
CA ALA A 423 45.24 -12.13 13.73
C ALA A 423 45.69 -13.47 14.32
N ARG A 424 45.04 -14.58 14.03
CA ARG A 424 45.41 -15.94 14.45
C ARG A 424 46.47 -16.61 13.55
N ALA A 425 46.72 -16.08 12.36
CA ALA A 425 47.65 -16.66 11.40
C ALA A 425 49.12 -16.42 11.83
N SER A 426 49.95 -17.49 11.92
CA SER A 426 51.40 -17.35 12.13
C SER A 426 52.11 -16.92 10.85
N ILE A 427 53.29 -16.29 10.97
CA ILE A 427 54.12 -15.84 9.84
C ILE A 427 54.41 -16.99 8.86
N VAL A 428 54.74 -18.17 9.40
CA VAL A 428 55.03 -19.37 8.61
C VAL A 428 53.81 -19.83 7.82
N LYS A 429 52.64 -19.89 8.49
CA LYS A 429 51.37 -20.23 7.80
C LYS A 429 50.96 -19.18 6.77
N ALA A 430 51.26 -17.89 7.00
CA ALA A 430 50.98 -16.81 6.04
C ALA A 430 51.86 -16.97 4.77
N LYS A 431 53.17 -17.18 4.89
CA LYS A 431 54.08 -17.44 3.75
C LYS A 431 53.77 -18.76 3.03
N GLN A 432 53.42 -19.83 3.77
CA GLN A 432 53.02 -21.11 3.17
C GLN A 432 51.68 -20.97 2.43
N LYS A 433 50.73 -20.17 2.92
CA LYS A 433 49.43 -19.90 2.28
C LYS A 433 49.61 -19.11 0.99
N GLN A 434 50.59 -18.20 0.96
CA GLN A 434 50.94 -17.44 -0.23
C GLN A 434 51.60 -18.32 -1.31
N ALA A 435 52.38 -19.35 -0.88
CA ALA A 435 53.04 -20.32 -1.77
C ALA A 435 52.09 -21.44 -2.25
N ARG A 436 51.03 -21.76 -1.50
CA ARG A 436 50.02 -22.80 -1.82
C ARG A 436 48.65 -22.19 -2.04
N SER A 437 48.47 -21.49 -3.16
CA SER A 437 47.19 -20.80 -3.49
C SER A 437 46.05 -21.72 -3.93
N ASP A 438 46.23 -23.02 -3.95
CA ASP A 438 45.29 -23.98 -4.58
C ASP A 438 44.16 -24.51 -3.68
N ARG A 439 44.00 -24.00 -2.47
CA ARG A 439 42.89 -24.48 -1.63
C ARG A 439 41.58 -23.82 -1.99
N ALA A 440 40.62 -24.63 -2.45
CA ALA A 440 39.26 -24.19 -2.74
C ALA A 440 38.66 -23.39 -1.55
N PRO A 441 37.88 -22.32 -1.79
CA PRO A 441 37.26 -21.53 -0.77
C PRO A 441 36.34 -22.38 0.12
N PHE A 442 36.07 -21.90 1.36
CA PHE A 442 35.21 -22.58 2.31
C PHE A 442 33.86 -22.97 1.71
N TRP A 443 33.19 -22.06 1.02
CA TRP A 443 31.90 -22.29 0.40
C TRP A 443 31.90 -23.37 -0.69
N GLN A 444 33.00 -23.52 -1.44
CA GLN A 444 33.16 -24.61 -2.44
C GLN A 444 33.39 -25.96 -1.77
N ARG A 445 34.13 -26.01 -0.65
CA ARG A 445 34.41 -27.24 0.09
C ARG A 445 33.18 -27.83 0.75
N TRP A 446 32.34 -26.97 1.30
CA TRP A 446 31.11 -27.35 2.01
C TRP A 446 29.89 -27.35 1.11
N PHE A 447 30.07 -27.21 -0.22
CA PHE A 447 28.98 -27.17 -1.19
C PHE A 447 27.88 -26.17 -0.83
N LEU A 448 28.23 -25.06 -0.19
CA LEU A 448 27.31 -24.02 0.24
C LEU A 448 26.55 -23.39 -0.94
N ASP A 449 27.16 -23.29 -2.10
CA ASP A 449 26.53 -22.86 -3.35
C ASP A 449 25.36 -23.78 -3.75
N ILE A 450 25.52 -25.10 -3.64
CA ILE A 450 24.48 -26.08 -3.94
C ILE A 450 23.39 -26.07 -2.86
N VAL A 451 23.78 -25.97 -1.57
CA VAL A 451 22.82 -25.88 -0.46
C VAL A 451 21.96 -24.61 -0.58
N LEU A 452 22.56 -23.45 -0.86
CA LEU A 452 21.83 -22.20 -1.05
C LEU A 452 20.92 -22.25 -2.29
N MET A 453 21.37 -22.92 -3.36
CA MET A 453 20.54 -23.14 -4.53
C MET A 453 19.34 -24.05 -4.22
N GLY A 454 19.56 -25.09 -3.39
CA GLY A 454 18.50 -25.96 -2.88
C GLY A 454 17.49 -25.22 -2.02
N ILE A 455 17.94 -24.32 -1.11
CA ILE A 455 17.07 -23.46 -0.30
C ILE A 455 16.26 -22.51 -1.20
N SER A 456 16.89 -21.96 -2.22
CA SER A 456 16.23 -21.09 -3.19
C SER A 456 15.18 -21.83 -4.02
N ALA A 457 15.48 -23.06 -4.46
CA ALA A 457 14.54 -23.93 -5.15
C ALA A 457 13.38 -24.37 -4.23
N TYR A 458 13.67 -24.67 -2.96
CA TYR A 458 12.65 -24.95 -1.96
C TYR A 458 11.74 -23.75 -1.70
N GLY A 459 12.31 -22.54 -1.61
CA GLY A 459 11.52 -21.30 -1.52
C GLY A 459 10.59 -21.10 -2.71
N TYR A 460 11.03 -21.45 -3.91
CA TYR A 460 10.19 -21.45 -5.11
C TYR A 460 9.06 -22.49 -5.04
N TYR A 461 9.37 -23.69 -4.57
CA TYR A 461 8.37 -24.74 -4.38
C TYR A 461 7.30 -24.34 -3.35
N MET A 462 7.72 -23.83 -2.18
CA MET A 462 6.82 -23.31 -1.16
C MET A 462 5.90 -22.20 -1.67
N PHE A 463 6.40 -21.37 -2.56
CA PHE A 463 5.58 -20.35 -3.19
C PHE A 463 4.50 -20.95 -4.10
N GLN A 464 4.87 -21.89 -4.96
CA GLN A 464 3.91 -22.56 -5.83
C GLN A 464 2.83 -23.32 -5.06
N GLU A 465 3.19 -23.98 -3.98
CA GLU A 465 2.25 -24.68 -3.11
C GLU A 465 1.25 -23.69 -2.47
N ARG A 466 1.71 -22.55 -1.98
CA ARG A 466 0.84 -21.50 -1.42
C ARG A 466 -0.07 -20.88 -2.47
N GLN A 467 0.43 -20.61 -3.64
CA GLN A 467 -0.37 -20.11 -4.74
C GLN A 467 -1.52 -21.09 -5.06
N MET A 468 -1.22 -22.37 -5.08
CA MET A 468 -2.23 -23.42 -5.31
C MET A 468 -3.26 -23.48 -4.17
N LEU A 469 -2.84 -23.35 -2.91
CA LEU A 469 -3.73 -23.27 -1.74
C LEU A 469 -4.64 -22.03 -1.78
N THR A 470 -4.13 -20.87 -2.15
CA THR A 470 -4.91 -19.66 -2.32
C THR A 470 -6.00 -19.84 -3.40
N PHE A 471 -5.66 -20.47 -4.51
CA PHE A 471 -6.64 -20.82 -5.56
C PHE A 471 -7.74 -21.75 -5.06
N GLN A 472 -7.41 -22.72 -4.22
CA GLN A 472 -8.37 -23.70 -3.72
C GLN A 472 -9.24 -23.20 -2.59
N THR A 473 -8.70 -22.35 -1.69
CA THR A 473 -9.39 -21.92 -0.48
C THR A 473 -10.04 -20.55 -0.59
N GLY A 474 -9.66 -19.76 -1.59
CA GLY A 474 -10.13 -18.37 -1.74
C GLY A 474 -9.70 -17.40 -0.63
N LEU A 475 -8.83 -17.85 0.29
CA LEU A 475 -8.32 -17.03 1.40
C LEU A 475 -7.35 -15.98 0.88
N THR A 476 -7.40 -14.78 1.47
CA THR A 476 -6.50 -13.69 1.14
C THR A 476 -5.08 -13.97 1.63
N THR A 477 -4.08 -13.38 0.98
CA THR A 477 -2.67 -13.48 1.41
C THR A 477 -2.44 -12.91 2.80
N ASP A 478 -3.23 -11.93 3.23
CA ASP A 478 -3.17 -11.36 4.58
C ASP A 478 -3.60 -12.39 5.65
N GLU A 479 -4.57 -13.24 5.33
CA GLU A 479 -5.04 -14.32 6.21
C GLU A 479 -4.06 -15.49 6.26
N LEU A 480 -3.30 -15.73 5.18
CA LEU A 480 -2.29 -16.79 5.08
C LEU A 480 -0.92 -16.44 5.69
N GLN A 481 -0.74 -15.25 6.25
CA GLN A 481 0.53 -14.76 6.82
C GLN A 481 1.74 -15.01 5.91
N VAL A 482 1.93 -14.16 4.91
CA VAL A 482 3.08 -14.26 3.99
C VAL A 482 4.38 -14.14 4.79
N GLN A 483 5.18 -15.19 4.78
CA GLN A 483 6.47 -15.18 5.48
C GLN A 483 7.43 -14.21 4.76
N PRO A 484 8.03 -13.24 5.48
CA PRO A 484 8.97 -12.26 4.87
C PRO A 484 10.16 -12.93 4.16
N PHE A 485 10.48 -14.17 4.53
CA PHE A 485 11.53 -14.96 3.91
C PHE A 485 11.35 -15.16 2.40
N LEU A 486 10.12 -15.31 1.90
CA LEU A 486 9.86 -15.54 0.48
C LEU A 486 10.34 -14.40 -0.41
N PHE A 487 10.30 -13.17 0.09
CA PHE A 487 10.80 -12.02 -0.65
C PHE A 487 12.35 -11.97 -0.74
N PHE A 488 13.03 -12.67 0.15
CA PHE A 488 14.50 -12.77 0.12
C PHE A 488 15.01 -13.84 -0.86
N VAL A 489 14.14 -14.80 -1.22
CA VAL A 489 14.46 -15.92 -2.10
C VAL A 489 15.04 -15.49 -3.47
N PRO A 490 14.53 -14.46 -4.17
CA PRO A 490 15.10 -14.02 -5.45
C PRO A 490 16.57 -13.60 -5.34
N ALA A 491 16.90 -12.86 -4.28
CA ALA A 491 18.28 -12.43 -4.04
C ALA A 491 19.18 -13.61 -3.69
N LEU A 492 18.67 -14.54 -2.90
CA LEU A 492 19.36 -15.78 -2.57
C LEU A 492 19.62 -16.63 -3.82
N ALA A 493 18.67 -16.68 -4.74
CA ALA A 493 18.80 -17.34 -6.04
C ALA A 493 19.91 -16.68 -6.88
N ILE A 494 19.90 -15.36 -7.03
CA ILE A 494 20.94 -14.64 -7.75
C ILE A 494 22.32 -14.91 -7.15
N PHE A 495 22.42 -14.87 -5.82
CA PHE A 495 23.67 -15.11 -5.09
C PHE A 495 24.15 -16.55 -5.27
N SER A 496 23.29 -17.54 -5.09
CA SER A 496 23.64 -18.96 -5.16
C SER A 496 24.05 -19.38 -6.58
N ILE A 497 23.33 -18.92 -7.60
CA ILE A 497 23.67 -19.16 -9.00
C ILE A 497 25.00 -18.47 -9.35
N GLY A 498 25.23 -17.27 -8.86
CA GLY A 498 26.51 -16.56 -8.98
C GLY A 498 27.69 -17.35 -8.38
N LEU A 499 27.52 -17.89 -7.15
CA LEU A 499 28.51 -18.73 -6.51
C LEU A 499 28.76 -20.03 -7.31
N PHE A 500 27.71 -20.69 -7.78
CA PHE A 500 27.81 -21.89 -8.59
C PHE A 500 28.59 -21.63 -9.88
N PHE A 501 28.32 -20.50 -10.54
CA PHE A 501 29.09 -20.11 -11.71
C PHE A 501 30.60 -19.96 -11.39
N LEU A 502 30.95 -19.36 -10.27
CA LEU A 502 32.37 -19.22 -9.86
C LEU A 502 33.04 -20.57 -9.64
N ARG A 503 32.29 -21.61 -9.28
CA ARG A 503 32.80 -22.99 -9.24
C ARG A 503 33.16 -23.51 -10.63
N VAL A 504 32.33 -23.20 -11.61
CA VAL A 504 32.49 -23.65 -13.02
C VAL A 504 33.50 -22.77 -13.75
N PHE A 505 33.71 -21.52 -13.35
CA PHE A 505 34.53 -20.53 -14.03
C PHE A 505 35.96 -20.98 -14.35
N PRO A 506 36.75 -21.61 -13.44
CA PRO A 506 38.07 -22.10 -13.78
C PRO A 506 38.07 -23.20 -14.85
N TRP A 507 37.02 -24.02 -14.87
CA TRP A 507 36.86 -25.08 -15.88
C TRP A 507 36.55 -24.48 -17.23
N LEU A 508 35.71 -23.46 -17.27
CA LEU A 508 35.40 -22.70 -18.47
C LEU A 508 36.66 -22.06 -19.08
N LEU A 509 37.49 -21.43 -18.23
CA LEU A 509 38.76 -20.86 -18.66
C LEU A 509 39.75 -21.90 -19.20
N LYS A 510 39.85 -23.07 -18.57
CA LYS A 510 40.68 -24.19 -19.04
C LYS A 510 40.18 -24.70 -20.40
N LEU A 511 38.87 -24.82 -20.58
CA LEU A 511 38.26 -25.25 -21.84
C LEU A 511 38.55 -24.27 -22.97
N ILE A 512 38.34 -22.95 -22.72
CA ILE A 512 38.66 -21.86 -23.66
C ILE A 512 40.14 -21.87 -24.00
N GLY A 513 41.01 -22.03 -22.99
CA GLY A 513 42.47 -22.12 -23.19
C GLY A 513 42.87 -23.34 -23.99
N TRP A 514 42.23 -24.50 -23.79
CA TRP A 514 42.50 -25.71 -24.55
C TRP A 514 42.06 -25.60 -26.03
N LEU A 515 40.86 -25.06 -26.27
CA LEU A 515 40.33 -24.80 -27.60
C LEU A 515 41.17 -23.76 -28.34
N GLY A 516 41.58 -22.67 -27.62
CA GLY A 516 42.32 -21.56 -28.17
C GLY A 516 43.85 -21.77 -28.29
N LYS A 517 44.41 -22.91 -27.82
CA LYS A 517 45.86 -23.16 -27.75
C LYS A 517 46.63 -22.93 -29.03
N LYS A 518 45.99 -23.23 -30.20
CA LYS A 518 46.61 -23.09 -31.52
C LYS A 518 46.38 -21.72 -32.19
N TRP A 519 45.40 -20.94 -31.74
CA TRP A 519 44.88 -19.77 -32.45
C TRP A 519 45.06 -18.46 -31.64
N LEU A 520 45.25 -18.55 -30.34
CA LEU A 520 45.34 -17.36 -29.50
C LEU A 520 46.76 -16.78 -29.49
N PRO A 521 46.91 -15.45 -29.68
CA PRO A 521 48.19 -14.77 -29.46
C PRO A 521 48.69 -14.95 -28.02
N VAL A 522 49.98 -14.92 -27.83
CA VAL A 522 50.68 -15.17 -26.55
C VAL A 522 50.11 -14.35 -25.38
N PRO A 523 49.80 -13.04 -25.49
CA PRO A 523 49.25 -12.28 -24.39
C PRO A 523 47.89 -12.81 -23.88
N TYR A 524 47.04 -13.25 -24.80
CA TYR A 524 45.72 -13.78 -24.47
C TYR A 524 45.80 -15.15 -23.79
N TYR A 525 46.65 -16.02 -24.31
CA TYR A 525 46.86 -17.34 -23.71
C TYR A 525 47.49 -17.26 -22.31
N LEU A 526 48.46 -16.32 -22.12
CA LEU A 526 49.02 -16.02 -20.79
C LEU A 526 47.95 -15.54 -19.81
N SER A 527 47.08 -14.64 -20.21
CA SER A 527 45.95 -14.17 -19.37
C SER A 527 45.04 -15.32 -18.96
N LEU A 528 44.62 -16.16 -19.89
CA LEU A 528 43.77 -17.32 -19.63
C LEU A 528 44.43 -18.31 -18.66
N THR A 529 45.72 -18.65 -18.91
CA THR A 529 46.47 -19.60 -18.06
C THR A 529 46.63 -19.04 -16.65
N GLN A 530 46.99 -17.73 -16.53
CA GLN A 530 47.17 -17.07 -15.25
C GLN A 530 45.86 -16.96 -14.49
N LEU A 531 44.79 -16.56 -15.18
CA LEU A 531 43.50 -16.41 -14.58
C LEU A 531 42.91 -17.75 -14.09
N SER A 532 43.13 -18.85 -14.86
CA SER A 532 42.71 -20.19 -14.47
C SER A 532 43.44 -20.73 -13.24
N ARG A 533 44.72 -20.31 -13.02
CA ARG A 533 45.52 -20.69 -11.85
C ARG A 533 45.27 -19.78 -10.64
N SER A 534 44.94 -18.50 -10.82
CA SER A 534 44.74 -17.51 -9.73
C SER A 534 43.30 -16.99 -9.65
N SER A 535 42.32 -17.79 -10.09
CA SER A 535 40.92 -17.38 -10.16
C SER A 535 40.31 -16.92 -8.82
N LEU A 536 40.76 -17.51 -7.71
CA LEU A 536 40.31 -17.21 -6.35
C LEU A 536 40.45 -15.73 -5.96
N SER A 537 41.47 -15.04 -6.47
CA SER A 537 41.66 -13.64 -6.18
C SER A 537 40.57 -12.74 -6.78
N TYR A 538 39.94 -13.17 -7.87
CA TYR A 538 38.91 -12.39 -8.59
C TYR A 538 37.50 -12.66 -8.13
N TYR A 539 37.23 -13.74 -7.40
CA TYR A 539 35.91 -14.14 -6.94
C TYR A 539 35.13 -13.05 -6.17
N PRO A 540 35.77 -12.31 -5.24
CA PRO A 540 35.04 -11.27 -4.53
C PRO A 540 34.49 -10.17 -5.42
N LEU A 541 35.28 -9.75 -6.39
CA LEU A 541 34.88 -8.76 -7.39
C LEU A 541 33.79 -9.32 -8.33
N MET A 542 33.97 -10.55 -8.79
CA MET A 542 33.02 -11.19 -9.70
C MET A 542 31.65 -11.35 -9.06
N ILE A 543 31.58 -11.78 -7.79
CA ILE A 543 30.32 -11.88 -7.04
C ILE A 543 29.69 -10.50 -6.90
N LEU A 544 30.47 -9.48 -6.53
CA LEU A 544 29.97 -8.12 -6.36
C LEU A 544 29.30 -7.62 -7.66
N LEU A 545 29.93 -7.84 -8.80
CA LEU A 545 29.40 -7.44 -10.11
C LEU A 545 28.17 -8.24 -10.52
N VAL A 546 28.19 -9.57 -10.31
CA VAL A 546 27.03 -10.44 -10.58
C VAL A 546 25.82 -10.00 -9.74
N LEU A 547 26.02 -9.73 -8.45
CA LEU A 547 24.95 -9.27 -7.56
C LEU A 547 24.41 -7.91 -7.98
N THR A 548 25.30 -6.94 -8.24
CA THR A 548 24.89 -5.59 -8.64
C THR A 548 24.02 -5.60 -9.88
N LEU A 549 24.43 -6.32 -10.91
CA LEU A 549 23.71 -6.34 -12.17
C LEU A 549 22.52 -7.31 -12.16
N GLY A 550 22.67 -8.44 -11.48
CA GLY A 550 21.55 -9.38 -11.30
C GLY A 550 20.40 -8.75 -10.54
N LEU A 551 20.68 -8.09 -9.41
CA LEU A 551 19.68 -7.33 -8.67
C LEU A 551 19.19 -6.11 -9.46
N GLY A 552 20.05 -5.43 -10.20
CA GLY A 552 19.66 -4.29 -11.03
C GLY A 552 18.63 -4.66 -12.09
N VAL A 553 18.88 -5.74 -12.84
CA VAL A 553 17.94 -6.25 -13.86
C VAL A 553 16.65 -6.74 -13.20
N TYR A 554 16.75 -7.45 -12.08
CA TYR A 554 15.59 -7.91 -11.32
C TYR A 554 14.74 -6.73 -10.84
N ASN A 555 15.36 -5.70 -10.25
CA ASN A 555 14.66 -4.53 -9.71
C ASN A 555 14.00 -3.68 -10.81
N ALA A 556 14.69 -3.49 -11.95
CA ALA A 556 14.12 -2.80 -13.10
C ALA A 556 12.86 -3.53 -13.61
N SER A 557 12.98 -4.85 -13.78
CA SER A 557 11.85 -5.69 -14.22
C SER A 557 10.74 -5.72 -13.18
N ALA A 558 11.05 -5.75 -11.87
CA ALA A 558 10.08 -5.71 -10.80
C ALA A 558 9.29 -4.39 -10.81
N ALA A 559 9.98 -3.26 -10.87
CA ALA A 559 9.34 -1.95 -10.92
C ALA A 559 8.41 -1.82 -12.13
N ARG A 560 8.88 -2.18 -13.31
CA ARG A 560 8.08 -2.10 -14.54
C ARG A 560 6.89 -3.05 -14.54
N THR A 561 7.09 -4.26 -14.03
CA THR A 561 6.02 -5.26 -13.91
C THR A 561 4.93 -4.80 -12.93
N ILE A 562 5.29 -4.24 -11.77
CA ILE A 562 4.34 -3.69 -10.80
C ILE A 562 3.55 -2.53 -11.43
N ASP A 563 4.25 -1.61 -12.08
CA ASP A 563 3.65 -0.42 -12.72
C ASP A 563 2.62 -0.81 -13.77
N LEU A 564 3.01 -1.69 -14.71
CA LEU A 564 2.15 -2.12 -15.80
C LEU A 564 0.93 -2.88 -15.28
N ASN A 565 1.13 -3.88 -14.41
CA ASN A 565 0.01 -4.68 -13.90
C ASN A 565 -0.96 -3.84 -13.04
N SER A 566 -0.46 -2.87 -12.26
CA SER A 566 -1.31 -1.94 -11.51
C SER A 566 -2.16 -1.06 -12.45
N THR A 567 -1.53 -0.54 -13.51
CA THR A 567 -2.22 0.29 -14.52
C THR A 567 -3.26 -0.53 -15.30
N GLU A 568 -2.87 -1.72 -15.80
CA GLU A 568 -3.76 -2.61 -16.56
C GLU A 568 -4.94 -3.10 -15.72
N ARG A 569 -4.73 -3.36 -14.41
CA ARG A 569 -5.81 -3.72 -13.49
C ARG A 569 -6.83 -2.58 -13.35
N THR A 570 -6.36 -1.35 -13.23
CA THR A 570 -7.24 -0.18 -13.14
C THR A 570 -8.01 0.02 -14.44
N LEU A 571 -7.35 -0.08 -15.59
CA LEU A 571 -7.98 0.00 -16.89
C LEU A 571 -9.01 -1.12 -17.10
N TYR A 572 -8.71 -2.34 -16.66
CA TYR A 572 -9.64 -3.46 -16.74
C TYR A 572 -10.85 -3.28 -15.84
N LYS A 573 -10.65 -2.78 -14.60
CA LYS A 573 -11.71 -2.54 -13.62
C LYS A 573 -12.78 -1.60 -14.17
N TYR A 574 -12.36 -0.54 -14.81
CA TYR A 574 -13.26 0.46 -15.36
C TYR A 574 -13.69 0.15 -16.82
N GLY A 575 -12.82 -0.43 -17.60
CA GLY A 575 -13.09 -0.79 -19.00
C GLY A 575 -13.08 0.36 -20.00
N ALA A 576 -13.11 1.62 -19.56
CA ALA A 576 -13.07 2.83 -20.38
C ALA A 576 -12.30 3.97 -19.69
N ASP A 577 -12.04 5.08 -20.39
CA ASP A 577 -11.35 6.24 -19.83
C ASP A 577 -12.20 6.98 -18.80
N VAL A 578 -13.50 7.13 -19.07
CA VAL A 578 -14.47 7.81 -18.20
C VAL A 578 -15.80 7.06 -18.24
N ILE A 579 -16.40 6.89 -17.07
CA ILE A 579 -17.75 6.34 -16.92
C ILE A 579 -18.61 7.40 -16.26
N MET A 580 -19.75 7.69 -16.87
CA MET A 580 -20.74 8.62 -16.35
C MET A 580 -22.07 7.91 -16.14
N LYS A 581 -22.65 8.09 -14.97
CA LYS A 581 -23.99 7.61 -14.64
C LYS A 581 -24.94 8.81 -14.55
N THR A 582 -25.96 8.78 -15.36
CA THR A 582 -26.95 9.85 -15.46
C THR A 582 -28.16 9.56 -14.59
N VAL A 583 -28.81 10.62 -14.13
CA VAL A 583 -30.12 10.53 -13.46
C VAL A 583 -31.18 10.38 -14.54
N TRP A 584 -32.07 9.40 -14.40
CA TRP A 584 -33.18 9.15 -15.32
C TRP A 584 -34.50 9.47 -14.63
N ASP A 585 -35.40 10.09 -15.39
CA ASP A 585 -36.76 10.33 -14.94
C ASP A 585 -37.54 9.03 -14.84
N GLY A 586 -37.95 8.70 -13.60
CA GLY A 586 -38.70 7.48 -13.34
C GLY A 586 -39.86 7.70 -12.40
N THR A 587 -40.91 6.94 -12.63
CA THR A 587 -42.11 6.93 -11.77
C THR A 587 -42.12 5.66 -10.90
N PRO A 588 -42.33 5.77 -9.59
CA PRO A 588 -42.45 4.59 -8.74
C PRO A 588 -43.72 3.80 -9.08
N GLU A 589 -43.56 2.49 -9.26
CA GLU A 589 -44.72 1.58 -9.50
C GLU A 589 -45.58 1.47 -8.25
N ILE A 590 -46.77 2.09 -8.26
CA ILE A 590 -47.74 1.94 -7.19
C ILE A 590 -48.48 0.61 -7.41
N LYS A 591 -48.08 -0.43 -6.71
CA LYS A 591 -48.88 -1.67 -6.64
C LYS A 591 -50.18 -1.37 -5.90
N ARG A 592 -51.30 -1.24 -6.65
CA ARG A 592 -52.65 -1.27 -6.04
C ARG A 592 -52.82 -2.59 -5.28
N PRO A 593 -53.28 -2.59 -4.01
CA PRO A 593 -53.57 -3.81 -3.31
C PRO A 593 -54.57 -4.61 -4.15
N SER A 594 -54.25 -5.80 -4.58
CA SER A 594 -55.19 -6.71 -5.17
C SER A 594 -56.27 -7.03 -4.13
N GLN A 595 -57.51 -6.68 -4.39
CA GLN A 595 -58.66 -7.14 -3.66
C GLN A 595 -58.72 -8.70 -3.77
N GLY A 596 -58.08 -9.37 -2.84
CA GLY A 596 -58.17 -10.81 -2.68
C GLY A 596 -59.46 -11.16 -1.96
N SER A 597 -60.38 -11.74 -2.72
CA SER A 597 -61.52 -12.46 -2.20
C SER A 597 -61.11 -13.49 -1.13
N GLY A 598 -61.68 -13.39 0.04
CA GLY A 598 -61.43 -14.31 1.12
C GLY A 598 -61.96 -15.72 0.85
N GLN A 599 -61.18 -16.68 1.26
CA GLN A 599 -61.74 -17.97 1.78
C GLN A 599 -60.76 -18.58 2.77
N GLY A 600 -61.29 -18.91 3.92
CA GLY A 600 -60.57 -19.44 5.06
C GLY A 600 -60.12 -20.89 4.87
N GLY A 601 -59.10 -21.24 5.61
CA GLY A 601 -58.60 -22.61 5.73
C GLY A 601 -57.75 -22.71 6.98
N GLN A 602 -58.29 -23.23 8.08
CA GLN A 602 -57.56 -23.70 9.27
C GLN A 602 -56.63 -24.87 8.89
N GLY A 603 -55.46 -24.93 9.47
CA GLY A 603 -54.59 -26.08 9.38
C GLY A 603 -53.47 -26.02 10.41
N GLN A 604 -53.63 -26.78 11.47
CA GLN A 604 -52.72 -27.09 12.56
C GLN A 604 -51.45 -27.85 12.12
N GLY A 605 -50.40 -27.71 12.95
CA GLY A 605 -49.45 -28.78 13.25
C GLY A 605 -47.98 -28.47 12.87
N GLY A 606 -47.17 -28.21 13.84
CA GLY A 606 -46.44 -29.21 14.56
C GLY A 606 -44.96 -29.21 14.17
N GLY A 607 -44.06 -28.64 14.93
CA GLY A 607 -42.99 -29.23 15.66
C GLY A 607 -41.73 -29.61 14.93
N SER A 608 -40.66 -29.05 15.31
CA SER A 608 -39.45 -29.70 15.90
C SER A 608 -38.21 -28.84 15.67
N GLY A 609 -37.61 -28.46 16.76
CA GLY A 609 -36.39 -27.66 16.80
C GLY A 609 -35.15 -28.51 16.62
N GLN A 610 -34.08 -27.82 16.26
CA GLN A 610 -32.73 -28.23 16.57
C GLN A 610 -31.84 -27.01 16.84
N PRO A 611 -30.87 -27.09 17.76
CA PRO A 611 -30.25 -25.92 18.39
C PRO A 611 -29.09 -25.35 17.63
N GLY A 612 -28.98 -24.03 17.72
CA GLY A 612 -27.95 -23.25 17.09
C GLY A 612 -26.60 -23.26 17.81
N ASN A 613 -25.59 -22.86 17.08
CA ASN A 613 -24.26 -22.64 17.55
C ASN A 613 -24.03 -21.11 17.75
N PRO A 614 -23.43 -20.65 18.85
CA PRO A 614 -23.23 -19.22 19.13
C PRO A 614 -21.84 -18.76 18.68
N GLY A 615 -21.77 -17.62 18.03
CA GLY A 615 -20.52 -16.91 17.93
C GLY A 615 -20.32 -16.04 16.71
N ALA A 616 -20.89 -14.84 16.69
CA ALA A 616 -20.28 -13.67 16.05
C ALA A 616 -20.96 -12.39 16.60
N PRO A 617 -20.26 -11.35 17.03
CA PRO A 617 -20.87 -10.13 17.51
C PRO A 617 -21.25 -9.25 16.32
N GLY A 618 -22.52 -9.21 16.00
CA GLY A 618 -23.10 -8.25 15.07
C GLY A 618 -23.37 -6.91 15.76
N GLY A 619 -22.86 -5.82 15.19
CA GLY A 619 -23.23 -4.47 15.56
C GLY A 619 -24.72 -4.24 15.29
N GLY A 620 -25.49 -4.04 16.33
CA GLY A 620 -26.89 -3.68 16.25
C GLY A 620 -27.04 -2.17 16.22
N GLY A 621 -27.41 -1.62 15.06
CA GLY A 621 -28.03 -0.30 14.99
C GLY A 621 -29.52 -0.41 15.30
N PRO A 622 -30.11 0.50 16.05
CA PRO A 622 -31.55 0.50 16.33
C PRO A 622 -32.27 1.22 15.20
N GLY A 623 -32.91 0.48 14.33
CA GLY A 623 -33.77 1.00 13.28
C GLY A 623 -34.85 0.01 12.96
N GLY A 624 -35.94 0.03 13.74
CA GLY A 624 -37.21 -0.61 13.39
C GLY A 624 -37.88 0.12 12.23
N GLY A 625 -37.34 -0.08 11.01
CA GLY A 625 -37.99 0.29 9.76
C GLY A 625 -38.80 -0.89 9.24
N GLN A 626 -40.09 -0.71 9.09
CA GLN A 626 -40.93 -1.58 8.27
C GLN A 626 -40.21 -1.87 6.96
N ASN A 627 -40.09 -3.15 6.60
CA ASN A 627 -39.65 -3.62 5.29
C ASN A 627 -40.55 -3.01 4.18
N GLN A 628 -40.29 -1.78 3.79
CA GLN A 628 -40.74 -1.27 2.51
C GLN A 628 -39.88 -1.99 1.48
N ARG A 629 -40.45 -2.99 0.81
CA ARG A 629 -39.87 -3.55 -0.39
C ARG A 629 -39.55 -2.38 -1.32
N PRO A 630 -38.34 -2.30 -1.89
CA PRO A 630 -37.99 -1.19 -2.78
C PRO A 630 -39.07 -1.09 -3.86
N THR A 631 -39.71 0.07 -3.95
CA THR A 631 -40.69 0.38 -4.99
C THR A 631 -39.98 0.30 -6.34
N LYS A 632 -40.44 -0.59 -7.21
CA LYS A 632 -39.90 -0.72 -8.55
C LYS A 632 -40.11 0.60 -9.27
N VAL A 633 -39.05 1.20 -9.79
CA VAL A 633 -39.11 2.45 -10.60
C VAL A 633 -39.20 2.06 -12.05
N ILE A 634 -40.15 2.64 -12.78
CA ILE A 634 -40.32 2.47 -14.23
C ILE A 634 -39.80 3.74 -14.89
N TYR A 635 -38.86 3.59 -15.81
CA TYR A 635 -38.27 4.68 -16.58
C TYR A 635 -39.02 4.79 -17.93
N ALA A 636 -39.44 6.02 -18.28
CA ALA A 636 -40.24 6.27 -19.46
C ALA A 636 -39.38 6.61 -20.70
N SER A 637 -38.24 7.21 -20.50
CA SER A 637 -37.31 7.62 -21.57
C SER A 637 -35.85 7.63 -21.12
N GLU A 638 -34.96 7.42 -22.07
CA GLU A 638 -33.53 7.60 -21.86
C GLU A 638 -33.12 9.07 -22.05
N PRO A 639 -32.06 9.53 -21.33
CA PRO A 639 -31.44 10.81 -21.63
C PRO A 639 -30.84 10.84 -23.05
N PRO A 640 -30.82 12.00 -23.76
CA PRO A 640 -30.35 12.07 -25.13
C PRO A 640 -28.86 11.73 -25.25
N PHE A 641 -28.57 10.53 -25.73
CA PHE A 641 -27.22 9.96 -25.79
C PHE A 641 -26.28 10.71 -26.75
N GLU A 642 -26.81 11.24 -27.87
CA GLU A 642 -26.01 11.95 -28.90
C GLU A 642 -25.25 13.17 -28.35
N ILE A 643 -25.73 13.77 -27.26
CA ILE A 643 -25.06 14.87 -26.58
C ILE A 643 -23.64 14.46 -26.11
N PHE A 644 -23.48 13.24 -25.62
CA PHE A 644 -22.17 12.76 -25.12
C PHE A 644 -21.13 12.60 -26.23
N ARG A 645 -21.56 12.28 -27.46
CA ARG A 645 -20.67 12.19 -28.63
C ARG A 645 -20.19 13.56 -29.11
N GLN A 646 -20.97 14.60 -28.85
CA GLN A 646 -20.69 15.97 -29.32
C GLN A 646 -19.90 16.80 -28.31
N LEU A 647 -19.55 16.25 -27.13
CA LEU A 647 -18.81 16.96 -26.12
C LEU A 647 -17.36 17.20 -26.55
N ASP A 648 -16.86 18.42 -26.34
CA ASP A 648 -15.47 18.77 -26.61
C ASP A 648 -14.52 17.95 -25.74
N GLY A 649 -13.59 17.27 -26.36
CA GLY A 649 -12.62 16.41 -25.64
C GLY A 649 -13.01 14.94 -25.59
N VAL A 650 -14.24 14.59 -25.99
CA VAL A 650 -14.64 13.20 -26.18
C VAL A 650 -14.24 12.76 -27.58
N GLU A 651 -13.71 11.56 -27.71
CA GLU A 651 -13.38 10.92 -28.99
C GLU A 651 -14.52 10.00 -29.43
N ASN A 652 -15.02 9.16 -28.57
CA ASN A 652 -16.13 8.24 -28.78
C ASN A 652 -16.92 8.06 -27.48
N ALA A 653 -18.20 7.69 -27.61
CA ALA A 653 -19.09 7.37 -26.50
C ALA A 653 -19.84 6.07 -26.80
N ALA A 654 -20.11 5.28 -25.75
CA ALA A 654 -20.89 4.04 -25.85
C ALA A 654 -21.90 3.95 -24.71
N ARG A 655 -23.08 3.37 -24.99
CA ARG A 655 -24.06 2.98 -23.99
C ARG A 655 -23.69 1.60 -23.45
N VAL A 656 -23.59 1.46 -22.15
CA VAL A 656 -23.26 0.18 -21.49
C VAL A 656 -24.22 -0.05 -20.33
N LEU A 657 -25.10 -1.03 -20.48
CA LEU A 657 -25.97 -1.46 -19.40
C LEU A 657 -25.20 -2.44 -18.52
N GLN A 658 -25.17 -2.19 -17.22
CA GLN A 658 -24.68 -3.15 -16.23
C GLN A 658 -25.81 -3.43 -15.23
N THR A 659 -26.32 -4.65 -15.24
CA THR A 659 -27.39 -5.08 -14.34
C THR A 659 -27.16 -6.50 -13.86
N LYS A 660 -27.94 -6.94 -12.88
CA LYS A 660 -27.89 -8.31 -12.37
C LYS A 660 -29.11 -9.08 -12.83
N GLY A 661 -28.90 -10.32 -13.25
CA GLY A 661 -29.98 -11.22 -13.63
C GLY A 661 -29.75 -12.64 -13.08
N ASN A 662 -30.84 -13.40 -12.93
CA ASN A 662 -30.75 -14.80 -12.55
C ASN A 662 -30.60 -15.65 -13.82
N ILE A 663 -29.45 -16.32 -13.96
CA ILE A 663 -29.12 -17.16 -15.13
C ILE A 663 -29.75 -18.53 -14.95
N ILE A 664 -30.52 -18.99 -15.93
CA ILE A 664 -31.21 -20.29 -15.95
C ILE A 664 -30.74 -21.06 -17.17
N ILE A 665 -30.07 -22.18 -16.94
CA ILE A 665 -29.52 -23.05 -17.99
C ILE A 665 -30.21 -24.41 -17.91
N SER A 666 -30.85 -24.85 -19.00
CA SER A 666 -31.58 -26.13 -19.07
C SER A 666 -32.57 -26.30 -17.91
N GLY A 667 -33.28 -25.24 -17.54
CA GLY A 667 -34.27 -25.23 -16.46
C GLY A 667 -33.70 -25.19 -15.03
N ARG A 668 -32.37 -25.11 -14.86
CA ARG A 668 -31.70 -25.03 -13.55
C ARG A 668 -31.12 -23.64 -13.36
N SER A 669 -31.35 -23.06 -12.18
CA SER A 669 -30.71 -21.78 -11.84
C SER A 669 -29.19 -21.95 -11.69
N ALA A 670 -28.42 -21.17 -12.43
CA ALA A 670 -26.98 -21.09 -12.30
C ALA A 670 -26.57 -20.00 -11.25
N GLY A 671 -27.58 -19.31 -10.70
CA GLY A 671 -27.38 -18.22 -9.71
C GLY A 671 -27.48 -16.84 -10.33
N GLN A 672 -27.28 -15.83 -9.50
CA GLN A 672 -27.26 -14.43 -9.94
C GLN A 672 -25.94 -14.14 -10.67
N GLY A 673 -26.04 -13.57 -11.87
CA GLY A 673 -24.91 -13.16 -12.70
C GLY A 673 -25.02 -11.69 -13.12
N ASN A 674 -23.91 -11.15 -13.59
CA ASN A 674 -23.88 -9.82 -14.19
C ASN A 674 -24.33 -9.91 -15.66
N VAL A 675 -25.20 -9.01 -16.07
CA VAL A 675 -25.61 -8.87 -17.47
C VAL A 675 -25.11 -7.52 -17.97
N MET A 676 -24.32 -7.55 -19.02
CA MET A 676 -23.82 -6.36 -19.69
C MET A 676 -24.44 -6.25 -21.09
N GLY A 677 -25.30 -5.26 -21.27
CA GLY A 677 -25.86 -4.90 -22.57
C GLY A 677 -25.00 -3.86 -23.24
N ILE A 678 -24.58 -4.09 -24.47
CA ILE A 678 -23.69 -3.19 -25.20
C ILE A 678 -24.14 -2.97 -26.63
N ASP A 679 -23.83 -1.80 -27.16
CA ASP A 679 -23.81 -1.54 -28.61
C ASP A 679 -22.42 -1.97 -29.13
N ASN A 680 -22.38 -3.02 -29.95
CA ASN A 680 -21.12 -3.65 -30.36
C ASN A 680 -20.17 -2.69 -31.09
N VAL A 681 -20.66 -1.78 -31.93
CA VAL A 681 -19.83 -0.86 -32.71
C VAL A 681 -19.25 0.26 -31.85
N ASP A 682 -20.06 0.86 -31.00
CA ASP A 682 -19.61 1.95 -30.13
C ASP A 682 -18.72 1.42 -28.99
N PHE A 683 -19.09 0.27 -28.42
CA PHE A 683 -18.28 -0.38 -27.41
C PHE A 683 -16.88 -0.75 -27.93
N ALA A 684 -16.77 -1.20 -29.17
CA ALA A 684 -15.47 -1.50 -29.79
C ALA A 684 -14.51 -0.30 -29.84
N LYS A 685 -15.08 0.92 -29.98
CA LYS A 685 -14.29 2.16 -30.07
C LYS A 685 -13.88 2.71 -28.70
N VAL A 686 -14.62 2.39 -27.66
CA VAL A 686 -14.46 2.97 -26.30
C VAL A 686 -13.79 2.02 -25.33
N ALA A 687 -14.12 0.73 -25.38
CA ALA A 687 -13.67 -0.23 -24.40
C ALA A 687 -12.16 -0.52 -24.51
N TRP A 688 -11.53 -0.64 -23.34
CA TRP A 688 -10.13 -1.05 -23.25
C TRP A 688 -10.01 -2.59 -23.26
N PHE A 689 -9.23 -3.08 -24.20
CA PHE A 689 -8.91 -4.49 -24.30
C PHE A 689 -7.40 -4.70 -24.21
N ARG A 690 -6.97 -5.76 -23.54
CA ARG A 690 -5.58 -6.23 -23.56
C ARG A 690 -5.45 -7.37 -24.58
N ASP A 691 -4.48 -7.25 -25.48
CA ASP A 691 -4.35 -8.11 -26.67
C ASP A 691 -4.17 -9.62 -26.35
N ASP A 692 -3.57 -9.95 -25.21
CA ASP A 692 -3.24 -11.33 -24.83
C ASP A 692 -4.34 -12.07 -24.06
N LEU A 693 -5.45 -11.40 -23.74
CA LEU A 693 -6.57 -12.00 -22.98
C LEU A 693 -7.49 -12.87 -23.82
N PHE A 694 -7.42 -12.74 -25.13
CA PHE A 694 -8.34 -13.41 -26.04
C PHE A 694 -7.59 -14.31 -27.01
N PRO A 695 -8.14 -15.51 -27.36
CA PRO A 695 -7.58 -16.37 -28.38
C PRO A 695 -7.51 -15.74 -29.77
N THR A 696 -8.46 -14.83 -30.07
CA THR A 696 -8.54 -14.04 -31.30
C THR A 696 -8.80 -12.59 -30.96
N HIS A 697 -8.69 -11.69 -31.97
CA HIS A 697 -8.91 -10.27 -31.72
C HIS A 697 -10.31 -10.01 -31.12
N PRO A 698 -10.45 -9.18 -30.07
CA PRO A 698 -11.71 -8.89 -29.38
C PRO A 698 -12.86 -8.51 -30.29
N TYR A 699 -12.58 -7.81 -31.39
CA TYR A 699 -13.60 -7.38 -32.36
C TYR A 699 -14.33 -8.55 -33.05
N ASN A 700 -13.70 -9.74 -33.13
CA ASN A 700 -14.40 -10.93 -33.66
C ASN A 700 -15.57 -11.32 -32.75
N TYR A 701 -15.39 -11.24 -31.43
CA TYR A 701 -16.46 -11.54 -30.47
C TYR A 701 -17.57 -10.47 -30.50
N LEU A 702 -17.21 -9.19 -30.69
CA LEU A 702 -18.18 -8.10 -30.85
C LEU A 702 -18.99 -8.27 -32.16
N ASN A 703 -18.36 -8.75 -33.23
CA ASN A 703 -19.08 -9.07 -34.47
C ASN A 703 -20.08 -10.21 -34.28
N PHE A 704 -19.78 -11.20 -33.43
CA PHE A 704 -20.75 -12.28 -33.15
C PHE A 704 -22.03 -11.75 -32.50
N LEU A 705 -21.95 -10.72 -31.63
CA LEU A 705 -23.12 -10.07 -31.06
C LEU A 705 -23.98 -9.33 -32.12
N GLY A 706 -23.37 -8.94 -33.23
CA GLY A 706 -24.08 -8.32 -34.34
C GLY A 706 -24.69 -9.32 -35.34
N MET A 707 -24.41 -10.62 -35.22
CA MET A 707 -24.93 -11.61 -36.17
C MET A 707 -26.41 -12.01 -35.91
N ASN A 708 -26.81 -11.92 -34.64
CA ASN A 708 -28.17 -12.22 -34.20
C ASN A 708 -28.50 -11.36 -32.98
N GLU A 709 -29.74 -10.87 -32.89
CA GLU A 709 -30.19 -10.02 -31.79
C GLU A 709 -30.11 -10.72 -30.43
N SER A 710 -30.48 -11.99 -30.38
CA SER A 710 -30.38 -12.84 -29.15
C SER A 710 -28.98 -13.37 -28.87
N ALA A 711 -27.95 -13.00 -29.65
CA ALA A 711 -26.59 -13.47 -29.44
C ALA A 711 -26.02 -13.02 -28.10
N ALA A 712 -25.35 -13.94 -27.41
CA ALA A 712 -24.67 -13.64 -26.15
C ALA A 712 -23.28 -14.27 -26.10
N LEU A 713 -22.38 -13.61 -25.36
CA LEU A 713 -21.08 -14.14 -24.98
C LEU A 713 -21.14 -14.56 -23.51
N VAL A 714 -20.59 -15.73 -23.21
CA VAL A 714 -20.57 -16.30 -21.87
C VAL A 714 -19.12 -16.60 -21.44
N PRO A 715 -18.79 -16.54 -20.13
CA PRO A 715 -17.46 -16.84 -19.67
C PRO A 715 -17.15 -18.33 -19.75
N SER A 716 -15.88 -18.66 -19.99
CA SER A 716 -15.42 -20.05 -20.16
C SER A 716 -15.73 -20.94 -18.96
N ASN A 717 -15.61 -20.41 -17.73
CA ASN A 717 -15.91 -21.16 -16.50
C ASN A 717 -17.40 -21.54 -16.38
N LEU A 718 -18.32 -20.65 -16.81
CA LEU A 718 -19.76 -20.95 -16.87
C LEU A 718 -20.04 -22.01 -17.93
N ALA A 719 -19.44 -21.85 -19.12
CA ALA A 719 -19.60 -22.81 -20.21
C ALA A 719 -19.09 -24.21 -19.83
N GLU A 720 -17.94 -24.33 -19.19
CA GLU A 720 -17.39 -25.60 -18.70
C GLU A 720 -18.26 -26.22 -17.61
N LYS A 721 -18.70 -25.44 -16.62
CA LYS A 721 -19.50 -25.93 -15.50
C LYS A 721 -20.85 -26.50 -15.93
N TYR A 722 -21.51 -25.85 -16.90
CA TYR A 722 -22.84 -26.24 -17.38
C TYR A 722 -22.80 -26.95 -18.75
N LYS A 723 -21.60 -27.18 -19.30
CA LYS A 723 -21.38 -27.83 -20.60
C LYS A 723 -22.07 -27.10 -21.76
N LEU A 724 -22.10 -25.80 -21.72
CA LEU A 724 -22.68 -24.96 -22.78
C LEU A 724 -21.79 -25.02 -24.05
N LYS A 725 -22.44 -25.13 -25.18
CA LYS A 725 -21.80 -25.10 -26.51
C LYS A 725 -22.32 -23.90 -27.31
N LEU A 726 -21.60 -23.59 -28.38
CA LEU A 726 -22.08 -22.59 -29.35
C LEU A 726 -23.42 -23.01 -29.93
N GLY A 727 -24.39 -22.09 -29.94
CA GLY A 727 -25.75 -22.33 -30.40
C GLY A 727 -26.72 -22.74 -29.28
N ASP A 728 -26.28 -23.10 -28.09
CA ASP A 728 -27.16 -23.43 -26.97
C ASP A 728 -27.93 -22.20 -26.50
N VAL A 729 -29.23 -22.42 -26.17
CA VAL A 729 -30.10 -21.34 -25.65
C VAL A 729 -30.20 -21.44 -24.13
N PHE A 730 -30.16 -20.29 -23.48
CA PHE A 730 -30.35 -20.15 -22.02
C PHE A 730 -31.19 -18.90 -21.72
N THR A 731 -31.75 -18.85 -20.54
CA THR A 731 -32.63 -17.76 -20.09
C THR A 731 -32.00 -16.97 -19.00
N VAL A 732 -32.14 -15.66 -19.05
CA VAL A 732 -31.76 -14.75 -17.94
C VAL A 732 -32.99 -13.98 -17.48
N SER A 733 -33.33 -14.09 -16.20
CA SER A 733 -34.39 -13.29 -15.63
C SER A 733 -33.88 -11.90 -15.28
N LEU A 734 -34.34 -10.88 -15.98
CA LEU A 734 -34.05 -9.46 -15.80
C LEU A 734 -35.32 -8.74 -15.31
N ASN A 735 -35.26 -8.07 -14.19
CA ASN A 735 -36.43 -7.38 -13.60
C ASN A 735 -37.69 -8.29 -13.51
N ASP A 736 -37.49 -9.56 -13.17
CA ASP A 736 -38.52 -10.61 -13.10
C ASP A 736 -39.11 -11.02 -14.49
N GLN A 737 -38.52 -10.57 -15.59
CA GLN A 737 -38.90 -11.01 -16.96
C GLN A 737 -37.84 -11.97 -17.53
N PRO A 738 -38.21 -13.11 -18.06
CA PRO A 738 -37.30 -14.05 -18.68
C PRO A 738 -36.94 -13.56 -20.11
N VAL A 739 -35.65 -13.46 -20.35
CA VAL A 739 -35.05 -13.10 -21.65
C VAL A 739 -34.22 -14.28 -22.13
N GLU A 740 -34.44 -14.75 -23.35
CA GLU A 740 -33.73 -15.86 -23.96
C GLU A 740 -32.52 -15.35 -24.75
N PHE A 741 -31.37 -16.01 -24.55
CA PHE A 741 -30.12 -15.73 -25.25
C PHE A 741 -29.54 -17.00 -25.85
N ALA A 742 -28.86 -16.89 -26.97
CA ALA A 742 -28.11 -17.97 -27.59
C ALA A 742 -26.60 -17.73 -27.46
N VAL A 743 -25.84 -18.77 -27.13
CA VAL A 743 -24.38 -18.70 -26.98
C VAL A 743 -23.72 -18.58 -28.35
N TYR A 744 -23.17 -17.43 -28.68
CA TYR A 744 -22.41 -17.19 -29.92
C TYR A 744 -20.92 -17.09 -29.69
N GLY A 745 -20.46 -16.91 -28.44
CA GLY A 745 -19.05 -16.93 -28.10
C GLY A 745 -18.80 -17.30 -26.65
N ILE A 746 -17.68 -18.01 -26.46
CA ILE A 746 -17.17 -18.35 -25.13
C ILE A 746 -15.86 -17.59 -24.96
N ILE A 747 -15.77 -16.78 -23.90
CA ILE A 747 -14.68 -15.85 -23.66
C ILE A 747 -14.07 -16.05 -22.27
N PRO A 748 -12.76 -15.96 -22.13
CA PRO A 748 -12.12 -16.10 -20.83
C PRO A 748 -12.29 -14.85 -19.94
N TYR A 749 -12.26 -13.66 -20.51
CA TYR A 749 -12.28 -12.38 -19.81
C TYR A 749 -13.12 -11.36 -20.57
N TRP A 750 -13.60 -10.32 -19.85
CA TRP A 750 -14.28 -9.18 -20.47
C TRP A 750 -14.06 -7.93 -19.62
N PRO A 751 -13.86 -6.73 -20.20
CA PRO A 751 -13.66 -5.49 -19.46
C PRO A 751 -14.70 -5.29 -18.36
N SER A 752 -14.26 -4.92 -17.17
CA SER A 752 -15.04 -4.76 -15.93
C SER A 752 -15.73 -6.03 -15.38
N GLN A 753 -15.55 -7.21 -15.99
CA GLN A 753 -16.18 -8.46 -15.55
C GLN A 753 -15.15 -9.42 -14.95
N TYR A 754 -15.52 -10.04 -13.84
CA TYR A 754 -14.66 -10.95 -13.06
C TYR A 754 -15.29 -12.36 -13.05
N PRO A 755 -14.90 -13.23 -13.99
CA PRO A 755 -15.55 -14.54 -14.18
C PRO A 755 -15.48 -15.45 -12.96
N ASP A 756 -14.42 -15.33 -12.15
CA ASP A 756 -14.21 -16.16 -10.96
C ASP A 756 -15.06 -15.72 -9.75
N GLN A 757 -15.57 -14.47 -9.75
CA GLN A 757 -16.42 -13.96 -8.69
C GLN A 757 -17.90 -14.13 -9.01
N THR A 758 -18.29 -13.73 -10.22
CA THR A 758 -19.70 -13.68 -10.62
C THR A 758 -19.79 -14.10 -12.07
N PRO A 759 -20.65 -15.06 -12.43
CA PRO A 759 -20.91 -15.38 -13.83
C PRO A 759 -21.44 -14.13 -14.54
N PHE A 760 -21.11 -13.99 -15.81
CA PHE A 760 -21.58 -12.85 -16.59
C PHE A 760 -22.10 -13.24 -17.96
N VAL A 761 -22.92 -12.39 -18.53
CA VAL A 761 -23.47 -12.52 -19.87
C VAL A 761 -23.32 -11.18 -20.59
N ILE A 762 -22.72 -11.19 -21.77
CA ILE A 762 -22.61 -10.00 -22.62
C ILE A 762 -23.59 -10.17 -23.78
N ALA A 763 -24.47 -9.20 -23.98
CA ALA A 763 -25.53 -9.26 -24.98
C ALA A 763 -25.74 -7.91 -25.67
N ASN A 764 -26.56 -7.91 -26.72
CA ASN A 764 -26.95 -6.67 -27.41
C ASN A 764 -27.88 -5.85 -26.51
N LEU A 765 -27.60 -4.53 -26.37
CA LEU A 765 -28.35 -3.63 -25.52
C LEU A 765 -29.80 -3.42 -26.07
N ASP A 766 -29.92 -3.20 -27.35
CA ASP A 766 -31.21 -2.92 -27.95
C ASP A 766 -32.15 -4.13 -27.85
N TYR A 767 -31.63 -5.36 -28.04
CA TYR A 767 -32.38 -6.59 -27.78
C TYR A 767 -32.89 -6.70 -26.35
N ILE A 768 -32.04 -6.34 -25.35
CA ILE A 768 -32.49 -6.34 -23.98
C ILE A 768 -33.64 -5.38 -23.75
N TYR A 769 -33.59 -4.18 -24.34
CA TYR A 769 -34.63 -3.17 -24.20
C TYR A 769 -35.93 -3.52 -24.95
N ASP A 770 -35.86 -4.33 -25.99
CA ASP A 770 -37.04 -4.90 -26.64
C ASP A 770 -37.78 -5.93 -25.78
N GLN A 771 -37.08 -6.57 -24.84
CA GLN A 771 -37.62 -7.63 -24.00
C GLN A 771 -38.04 -7.17 -22.59
N VAL A 772 -37.40 -6.13 -22.04
CA VAL A 772 -37.63 -5.66 -20.67
C VAL A 772 -37.80 -4.13 -20.64
N PRO A 773 -38.50 -3.58 -19.63
CA PRO A 773 -38.59 -2.13 -19.45
C PRO A 773 -37.18 -1.51 -19.31
N LEU A 774 -37.07 -0.26 -19.69
CA LEU A 774 -35.81 0.48 -19.67
C LEU A 774 -35.13 0.40 -18.29
N ILE A 775 -33.84 0.13 -18.32
CA ILE A 775 -32.94 0.10 -17.16
C ILE A 775 -31.85 1.13 -17.43
N PRO A 776 -31.52 2.00 -16.46
CA PRO A 776 -30.46 3.00 -16.68
C PRO A 776 -29.13 2.37 -17.08
N TYR A 777 -28.56 2.85 -18.18
CA TYR A 777 -27.22 2.47 -18.63
C TYR A 777 -26.16 3.47 -18.15
N GLU A 778 -24.91 3.04 -18.19
CA GLU A 778 -23.74 3.86 -17.99
C GLU A 778 -23.26 4.39 -19.34
N VAL A 779 -22.81 5.65 -19.37
CA VAL A 779 -22.17 6.22 -20.56
C VAL A 779 -20.65 6.06 -20.42
N TRP A 780 -20.08 5.22 -21.26
CA TRP A 780 -18.65 5.03 -21.34
C TRP A 780 -18.05 5.94 -22.40
N LEU A 781 -16.98 6.65 -22.03
CA LEU A 781 -16.35 7.63 -22.91
C LEU A 781 -14.88 7.28 -23.14
N LYS A 782 -14.45 7.41 -24.38
CA LYS A 782 -13.05 7.50 -24.75
C LYS A 782 -12.68 8.96 -24.95
N MET A 783 -11.64 9.40 -24.27
CA MET A 783 -11.26 10.81 -24.27
C MET A 783 -10.08 11.06 -25.20
N LYS A 784 -10.07 12.22 -25.83
CA LYS A 784 -8.89 12.70 -26.58
C LYS A 784 -7.69 12.87 -25.66
N PRO A 785 -6.46 12.64 -26.12
CA PRO A 785 -5.26 12.83 -25.31
C PRO A 785 -5.19 14.24 -24.69
N GLY A 786 -5.02 14.31 -23.37
CA GLY A 786 -4.93 15.58 -22.64
C GLY A 786 -6.26 16.28 -22.30
N ALA A 787 -7.40 15.79 -22.77
CA ALA A 787 -8.69 16.37 -22.43
C ALA A 787 -9.04 16.13 -20.96
N LYS A 788 -9.68 17.09 -20.29
CA LYS A 788 -10.11 17.01 -18.87
C LYS A 788 -11.59 16.73 -18.77
N VAL A 789 -12.00 16.00 -17.71
CA VAL A 789 -13.42 15.66 -17.46
C VAL A 789 -14.18 16.80 -16.78
N ALA A 790 -13.52 17.56 -15.89
CA ALA A 790 -14.17 18.63 -15.12
C ALA A 790 -14.97 19.64 -15.94
N PRO A 791 -14.56 20.08 -17.16
CA PRO A 791 -15.35 20.99 -17.98
C PRO A 791 -16.59 20.36 -18.61
N LEU A 792 -16.71 19.02 -18.62
CA LEU A 792 -17.85 18.32 -19.21
C LEU A 792 -19.10 18.37 -18.31
N ILE A 793 -18.89 18.36 -17.00
CA ILE A 793 -19.98 18.31 -16.00
C ILE A 793 -20.91 19.53 -16.13
N PRO A 794 -20.44 20.78 -16.08
CA PRO A 794 -21.33 21.94 -16.23
C PRO A 794 -21.98 21.99 -17.61
N LYS A 795 -21.32 21.57 -18.69
CA LYS A 795 -21.90 21.52 -20.04
C LYS A 795 -23.06 20.52 -20.15
N LEU A 796 -22.99 19.39 -19.42
CA LEU A 796 -24.08 18.43 -19.36
C LEU A 796 -25.24 18.98 -18.52
N ALA A 797 -24.96 19.66 -17.42
CA ALA A 797 -25.99 20.33 -16.61
C ALA A 797 -26.73 21.42 -17.40
N GLU A 798 -26.04 22.21 -18.25
CA GLU A 798 -26.66 23.17 -19.18
C GLU A 798 -27.63 22.52 -20.22
N LYS A 799 -27.43 21.23 -20.48
CA LYS A 799 -28.30 20.42 -21.37
C LYS A 799 -29.36 19.62 -20.59
N ASN A 800 -29.60 19.94 -19.33
CA ASN A 800 -30.50 19.23 -18.42
C ASN A 800 -30.16 17.74 -18.22
N ILE A 801 -28.89 17.38 -18.29
CA ILE A 801 -28.42 16.04 -17.96
C ILE A 801 -27.72 16.10 -16.61
N GLU A 802 -28.33 15.52 -15.59
CA GLU A 802 -27.80 15.42 -14.26
C GLU A 802 -26.97 14.12 -14.12
N LEU A 803 -25.79 14.25 -13.50
CA LEU A 803 -24.89 13.14 -13.24
C LEU A 803 -24.88 12.86 -11.73
N TYR A 804 -25.09 11.61 -11.33
CA TYR A 804 -24.93 11.23 -9.93
C TYR A 804 -23.60 10.58 -9.63
N GLU A 805 -22.88 10.05 -10.64
CA GLU A 805 -21.55 9.47 -10.48
C GLU A 805 -20.70 9.69 -11.74
N VAL A 806 -19.47 10.09 -11.54
CA VAL A 806 -18.46 10.25 -12.60
C VAL A 806 -17.17 9.58 -12.16
N SER A 807 -16.76 8.56 -12.87
CA SER A 807 -15.51 7.85 -12.64
C SER A 807 -14.51 8.15 -13.74
N ASP A 808 -13.44 8.89 -13.44
CA ASP A 808 -12.34 9.20 -14.36
C ASP A 808 -11.13 8.35 -14.05
N VAL A 809 -10.84 7.37 -14.92
CA VAL A 809 -9.74 6.42 -14.75
C VAL A 809 -8.37 7.10 -14.72
N ARG A 810 -8.20 8.18 -15.46
CA ARG A 810 -6.93 8.93 -15.49
C ARG A 810 -6.67 9.67 -14.18
N SER A 811 -7.72 10.20 -13.55
CA SER A 811 -7.61 10.80 -12.21
C SER A 811 -7.31 9.73 -11.16
N GLU A 812 -7.91 8.56 -11.28
CA GLU A 812 -7.62 7.41 -10.43
C GLU A 812 -6.17 6.92 -10.60
N LEU A 813 -5.70 6.74 -11.84
CA LEU A 813 -4.30 6.40 -12.12
C LEU A 813 -3.33 7.47 -11.59
N ALA A 814 -3.68 8.75 -11.72
CA ALA A 814 -2.89 9.84 -11.15
C ALA A 814 -2.90 9.83 -9.62
N ALA A 815 -4.00 9.46 -8.97
CA ALA A 815 -4.09 9.28 -7.54
C ALA A 815 -3.24 8.08 -7.08
N GLN A 816 -3.34 6.95 -7.76
CA GLN A 816 -2.53 5.77 -7.50
C GLN A 816 -1.02 6.04 -7.69
N SER A 817 -0.64 6.83 -8.71
CA SER A 817 0.75 7.22 -8.91
C SER A 817 1.31 8.05 -7.75
N LYS A 818 0.45 8.79 -7.05
CA LYS A 818 0.81 9.59 -5.88
C LYS A 818 0.78 8.79 -4.57
N HIS A 819 0.29 7.55 -4.61
CA HIS A 819 0.19 6.73 -3.40
C HIS A 819 1.58 6.45 -2.80
N PRO A 820 1.76 6.60 -1.48
CA PRO A 820 3.07 6.48 -0.83
C PRO A 820 3.74 5.12 -1.04
N THR A 821 2.99 4.05 -1.00
CA THR A 821 3.53 2.69 -1.18
C THR A 821 4.19 2.54 -2.55
N ARG A 822 3.56 3.04 -3.62
CA ARG A 822 4.10 2.99 -4.98
C ARG A 822 5.39 3.80 -5.09
N GLY A 823 5.39 5.05 -4.61
CA GLY A 823 6.60 5.89 -4.58
C GLY A 823 7.72 5.27 -3.76
N GLY A 824 7.38 4.63 -2.62
CA GLY A 824 8.32 3.90 -1.78
C GLY A 824 8.97 2.73 -2.48
N VAL A 825 8.18 1.87 -3.14
CA VAL A 825 8.68 0.71 -3.88
C VAL A 825 9.62 1.14 -5.01
N PHE A 826 9.19 2.05 -5.89
CA PHE A 826 10.03 2.52 -7.00
C PHE A 826 11.27 3.26 -6.51
N GLY A 827 11.14 4.06 -5.45
CA GLY A 827 12.26 4.78 -4.86
C GLY A 827 13.31 3.85 -4.29
N ILE A 828 12.92 2.81 -3.55
CA ILE A 828 13.86 1.84 -2.98
C ILE A 828 14.52 1.00 -4.09
N LEU A 829 13.77 0.52 -5.07
CA LEU A 829 14.34 -0.25 -6.17
C LEU A 829 15.34 0.58 -6.99
N SER A 830 15.02 1.86 -7.26
CA SER A 830 15.88 2.77 -8.02
C SER A 830 17.10 3.22 -7.24
N LEU A 831 16.92 3.72 -6.01
CA LEU A 831 18.03 4.19 -5.17
C LEU A 831 18.90 3.03 -4.72
N GLY A 832 18.32 1.90 -4.40
CA GLY A 832 19.05 0.70 -4.05
C GLY A 832 19.96 0.23 -5.19
N PHE A 833 19.47 0.25 -6.43
CA PHE A 833 20.28 -0.03 -7.60
C PHE A 833 21.41 1.00 -7.76
N LEU A 834 21.11 2.30 -7.69
CA LEU A 834 22.09 3.38 -7.83
C LEU A 834 23.20 3.29 -6.77
N VAL A 835 22.83 3.03 -5.52
CA VAL A 835 23.76 2.78 -4.41
C VAL A 835 24.61 1.55 -4.69
N SER A 836 24.00 0.47 -5.17
CA SER A 836 24.70 -0.77 -5.51
C SER A 836 25.74 -0.54 -6.61
N VAL A 837 25.42 0.25 -7.62
CA VAL A 837 26.33 0.64 -8.70
C VAL A 837 27.49 1.47 -8.17
N ILE A 838 27.24 2.48 -7.34
CA ILE A 838 28.28 3.34 -6.76
C ILE A 838 29.24 2.49 -5.91
N VAL A 839 28.71 1.65 -5.04
CA VAL A 839 29.50 0.76 -4.19
C VAL A 839 30.34 -0.22 -5.02
N SER A 840 29.75 -0.79 -6.07
CA SER A 840 30.44 -1.70 -6.98
C SER A 840 31.49 -1.01 -7.81
N LEU A 841 31.26 0.20 -8.28
CA LEU A 841 32.23 1.01 -9.01
C LEU A 841 33.46 1.28 -8.13
N ILE A 842 33.25 1.70 -6.90
CA ILE A 842 34.34 1.97 -5.96
C ILE A 842 35.08 0.66 -5.64
N GLY A 843 34.37 -0.42 -5.36
CA GLY A 843 34.96 -1.75 -5.13
C GLY A 843 35.76 -2.24 -6.34
N TYR A 844 35.23 -2.05 -7.54
CA TYR A 844 35.88 -2.39 -8.78
C TYR A 844 37.19 -1.59 -9.01
N VAL A 845 37.13 -0.28 -8.83
CA VAL A 845 38.29 0.62 -8.97
C VAL A 845 39.38 0.26 -7.97
N LEU A 846 39.01 0.10 -6.69
CA LEU A 846 39.98 -0.23 -5.63
C LEU A 846 40.56 -1.62 -5.83
N TYR A 847 39.73 -2.60 -6.20
CA TYR A 847 40.20 -3.94 -6.46
C TYR A 847 41.29 -3.95 -7.55
N TRP A 848 41.04 -3.32 -8.71
CA TRP A 848 42.00 -3.24 -9.78
C TRP A 848 43.22 -2.45 -9.39
N PHE A 849 43.09 -1.34 -8.69
CA PHE A 849 44.20 -0.57 -8.17
C PHE A 849 45.16 -1.39 -7.30
N PHE A 850 44.62 -2.16 -6.37
CA PHE A 850 45.40 -2.98 -5.44
C PHE A 850 45.98 -4.22 -6.13
N ASN A 851 45.20 -4.88 -6.97
CA ASN A 851 45.66 -6.04 -7.76
C ASN A 851 46.88 -5.66 -8.63
N LEU A 852 46.80 -4.58 -9.36
CA LEU A 852 47.88 -4.10 -10.19
C LEU A 852 49.12 -3.69 -9.37
N SER A 853 48.94 -2.95 -8.29
CA SER A 853 50.02 -2.52 -7.42
C SER A 853 50.77 -3.70 -6.78
N GLY A 854 50.08 -4.80 -6.49
CA GLY A 854 50.69 -6.02 -5.98
C GLY A 854 51.51 -6.82 -7.01
N ARG A 855 51.26 -6.58 -8.31
CA ARG A 855 51.88 -7.36 -9.43
C ARG A 855 52.92 -6.59 -10.23
N VAL A 856 53.34 -5.40 -9.73
CA VAL A 856 54.32 -4.53 -10.44
C VAL A 856 55.61 -5.25 -10.76
N VAL A 857 56.12 -6.08 -9.82
CA VAL A 857 57.34 -6.86 -10.06
C VAL A 857 57.16 -7.90 -11.16
N GLN A 858 56.00 -8.61 -11.16
CA GLN A 858 55.69 -9.58 -12.24
C GLN A 858 55.63 -8.92 -13.62
N PHE A 859 55.05 -7.70 -13.71
CA PHE A 859 55.01 -6.93 -14.95
C PHE A 859 56.41 -6.44 -15.37
N GLY A 860 57.28 -6.12 -14.40
CA GLY A 860 58.68 -5.83 -14.65
C GLY A 860 59.42 -7.01 -15.30
N ILE A 861 59.26 -8.21 -14.75
CA ILE A 861 59.84 -9.48 -15.27
C ILE A 861 59.29 -9.77 -16.69
N LEU A 862 57.98 -9.72 -16.88
CA LEU A 862 57.39 -9.95 -18.21
C LEU A 862 57.90 -8.97 -19.28
N ARG A 863 58.13 -7.70 -18.89
CA ARG A 863 58.75 -6.73 -19.76
C ARG A 863 60.23 -7.00 -20.04
N ALA A 864 60.95 -7.49 -19.05
CA ALA A 864 62.36 -7.90 -19.22
C ALA A 864 62.48 -9.14 -20.16
N MET A 865 61.46 -10.02 -20.15
CA MET A 865 61.33 -11.16 -21.06
C MET A 865 60.88 -10.78 -22.48
N GLY A 866 60.71 -9.47 -22.80
CA GLY A 866 60.43 -8.97 -24.13
C GLY A 866 59.00 -8.59 -24.47
N LEU A 867 58.03 -8.66 -23.50
CA LEU A 867 56.67 -8.19 -23.74
C LEU A 867 56.62 -6.67 -23.93
N SER A 868 56.05 -6.25 -25.04
CA SER A 868 55.82 -4.81 -25.30
C SER A 868 54.74 -4.23 -24.35
N ARG A 869 54.79 -2.87 -24.21
CA ARG A 869 53.73 -2.19 -23.42
C ARG A 869 52.33 -2.47 -23.96
N LYS A 870 52.16 -2.52 -25.28
CA LYS A 870 50.88 -2.83 -25.95
C LYS A 870 50.40 -4.26 -25.60
N GLN A 871 51.29 -5.24 -25.65
CA GLN A 871 50.95 -6.62 -25.30
C GLN A 871 50.56 -6.78 -23.83
N LEU A 872 51.26 -6.08 -22.91
CA LEU A 872 50.90 -6.06 -21.50
C LEU A 872 49.53 -5.41 -21.28
N THR A 873 49.22 -4.33 -21.99
CA THR A 873 47.91 -3.69 -21.94
C THR A 873 46.79 -4.62 -22.42
N PHE A 874 46.99 -5.28 -23.56
CA PHE A 874 46.02 -6.27 -24.06
C PHE A 874 45.87 -7.47 -23.15
N MET A 875 46.93 -7.92 -22.53
CA MET A 875 46.86 -8.97 -21.51
C MET A 875 45.93 -8.58 -20.33
N LEU A 876 46.08 -7.36 -19.80
CA LEU A 876 45.29 -6.88 -18.68
C LEU A 876 43.83 -6.53 -19.07
N LEU A 877 43.63 -6.01 -20.29
CA LEU A 877 42.29 -5.81 -20.84
C LEU A 877 41.55 -7.14 -21.02
N THR A 878 42.25 -8.19 -21.51
CA THR A 878 41.66 -9.53 -21.60
C THR A 878 41.29 -10.08 -20.23
N GLU A 879 42.15 -9.88 -19.24
CA GLU A 879 41.87 -10.27 -17.85
C GLU A 879 40.65 -9.53 -17.31
N GLN A 880 40.49 -8.25 -17.58
CA GLN A 880 39.34 -7.43 -17.23
C GLN A 880 38.05 -7.92 -17.91
N ILE A 881 38.11 -8.19 -19.23
CA ILE A 881 36.94 -8.69 -19.98
C ILE A 881 36.50 -10.07 -19.48
N LEU A 882 37.44 -10.96 -19.20
CA LEU A 882 37.13 -12.31 -18.73
C LEU A 882 36.63 -12.35 -17.28
N THR A 883 37.00 -11.39 -16.45
CA THR A 883 36.53 -11.33 -15.05
C THR A 883 35.31 -10.43 -14.93
N ALA A 884 35.44 -9.13 -15.17
CA ALA A 884 34.37 -8.17 -15.01
C ALA A 884 33.31 -8.29 -16.12
N GLY A 885 33.75 -8.38 -17.40
CA GLY A 885 32.82 -8.49 -18.53
C GLY A 885 31.94 -9.73 -18.46
N LEU A 886 32.54 -10.91 -18.17
CA LEU A 886 31.76 -12.15 -18.03
C LEU A 886 30.85 -12.11 -16.82
N SER A 887 31.27 -11.51 -15.68
CA SER A 887 30.43 -11.35 -14.50
C SER A 887 29.22 -10.45 -14.77
N ILE A 888 29.41 -9.43 -15.58
CA ILE A 888 28.36 -8.51 -16.04
C ILE A 888 27.31 -9.26 -16.88
N VAL A 889 27.77 -9.94 -17.93
CA VAL A 889 26.86 -10.73 -18.80
C VAL A 889 26.09 -11.76 -17.99
N LEU A 890 26.80 -12.45 -17.11
CA LEU A 890 26.17 -13.44 -16.23
C LEU A 890 25.15 -12.81 -15.27
N GLY A 891 25.48 -11.70 -14.64
CA GLY A 891 24.56 -10.97 -13.77
C GLY A 891 23.27 -10.61 -14.49
N ILE A 892 23.37 -10.12 -15.73
CA ILE A 892 22.20 -9.81 -16.57
C ILE A 892 21.35 -11.08 -16.85
N VAL A 893 22.00 -12.18 -17.24
CA VAL A 893 21.30 -13.45 -17.53
C VAL A 893 20.61 -13.99 -16.27
N ILE A 894 21.33 -14.02 -15.15
CA ILE A 894 20.78 -14.49 -13.87
C ILE A 894 19.64 -13.58 -13.42
N GLY A 895 19.78 -12.26 -13.55
CA GLY A 895 18.73 -11.30 -13.21
C GLY A 895 17.45 -11.51 -14.01
N LYS A 896 17.56 -11.78 -15.32
CA LYS A 896 16.41 -12.13 -16.17
C LYS A 896 15.77 -13.46 -15.77
N ILE A 897 16.58 -14.48 -15.46
CA ILE A 897 16.07 -15.78 -14.99
C ILE A 897 15.35 -15.61 -13.65
N ALA A 898 15.98 -14.92 -12.69
CA ALA A 898 15.38 -14.64 -11.40
C ALA A 898 14.08 -13.82 -11.54
N GLY A 899 14.04 -12.84 -12.46
CA GLY A 899 12.83 -12.09 -12.77
C GLY A 899 11.71 -13.01 -13.25
N ARG A 900 11.96 -13.88 -14.22
CA ARG A 900 10.94 -14.82 -14.72
C ARG A 900 10.42 -15.78 -13.66
N LEU A 901 11.27 -16.25 -12.76
CA LEU A 901 10.90 -17.24 -11.75
C LEU A 901 10.21 -16.61 -10.53
N TYR A 902 10.67 -15.43 -10.10
CA TYR A 902 10.30 -14.89 -8.80
C TYR A 902 9.45 -13.60 -8.84
N LEU A 903 9.33 -12.90 -9.98
CA LEU A 903 8.42 -11.75 -10.05
C LEU A 903 6.94 -12.11 -9.81
N PRO A 904 6.45 -13.31 -10.17
CA PRO A 904 5.10 -13.72 -9.77
C PRO A 904 4.86 -13.71 -8.25
N PHE A 905 5.93 -13.73 -7.43
CA PHE A 905 5.81 -13.60 -5.96
C PHE A 905 5.29 -12.24 -5.52
N LEU A 906 5.48 -11.20 -6.33
CA LEU A 906 4.93 -9.86 -6.07
C LEU A 906 3.41 -9.82 -6.26
N GLN A 907 2.84 -10.82 -6.90
CA GLN A 907 1.40 -10.99 -7.09
C GLN A 907 0.68 -11.41 -5.80
N THR A 908 1.39 -12.00 -4.83
CA THR A 908 0.78 -12.59 -3.62
C THR A 908 0.25 -11.58 -2.61
N ALA A 909 0.50 -10.28 -2.81
CA ALA A 909 -0.01 -9.23 -1.93
C ALA A 909 -1.52 -8.95 -2.06
N ASP A 910 -2.17 -9.47 -3.12
CA ASP A 910 -3.60 -9.29 -3.39
C ASP A 910 -4.29 -10.65 -3.60
N ASN A 911 -5.59 -10.70 -3.47
CA ASN A 911 -6.37 -11.91 -3.72
C ASN A 911 -6.12 -12.47 -5.12
N VAL A 912 -5.58 -13.68 -5.21
CA VAL A 912 -5.27 -14.33 -6.50
C VAL A 912 -6.54 -14.58 -7.32
N THR A 913 -7.66 -14.86 -6.65
CA THR A 913 -8.97 -15.07 -7.29
C THR A 913 -9.56 -13.80 -7.91
N THR A 914 -9.09 -12.63 -7.50
CA THR A 914 -9.55 -11.33 -8.02
C THR A 914 -8.56 -10.67 -8.97
N GLN A 915 -7.46 -11.36 -9.31
CA GLN A 915 -6.43 -10.80 -10.18
C GLN A 915 -6.72 -11.02 -11.66
N VAL A 916 -7.64 -10.24 -12.13
CA VAL A 916 -7.92 -10.09 -13.56
C VAL A 916 -7.55 -8.64 -13.93
N PRO A 917 -6.78 -8.41 -14.98
CA PRO A 917 -6.19 -9.35 -15.94
C PRO A 917 -5.00 -10.15 -15.37
N PRO A 918 -4.69 -11.34 -15.94
CA PRO A 918 -3.56 -12.16 -15.50
C PRO A 918 -2.24 -11.39 -15.45
N PHE A 919 -1.44 -11.68 -14.43
CA PHE A 919 -0.16 -11.01 -14.20
C PHE A 919 0.83 -11.26 -15.34
N ARG A 920 1.41 -10.18 -15.87
CA ARG A 920 2.36 -10.22 -16.98
C ARG A 920 3.73 -9.67 -16.54
N ILE A 921 4.78 -10.46 -16.77
CA ILE A 921 6.16 -10.05 -16.50
C ILE A 921 6.69 -9.28 -17.71
N VAL A 922 7.22 -8.09 -17.46
CA VAL A 922 7.74 -7.21 -18.51
C VAL A 922 9.22 -6.91 -18.31
N PHE A 923 9.99 -7.05 -19.38
CA PHE A 923 11.38 -6.61 -19.48
C PHE A 923 11.45 -5.47 -20.50
N ASP A 924 11.45 -4.24 -20.01
CA ASP A 924 11.49 -3.07 -20.89
C ASP A 924 12.89 -2.89 -21.49
N SER A 925 12.92 -2.52 -22.76
CA SER A 925 14.15 -2.25 -23.51
C SER A 925 14.81 -0.94 -23.06
N GLN A 926 14.06 0.07 -22.66
CA GLN A 926 14.58 1.35 -22.18
C GLN A 926 15.31 1.20 -20.84
N ASP A 927 14.69 0.51 -19.89
CA ASP A 927 15.29 0.25 -18.58
C ASP A 927 16.56 -0.60 -18.72
N THR A 928 16.53 -1.57 -19.62
CA THR A 928 17.69 -2.40 -19.95
C THR A 928 18.82 -1.58 -20.59
N LEU A 929 18.50 -0.62 -21.46
CA LEU A 929 19.47 0.27 -22.08
C LEU A 929 20.16 1.18 -21.04
N GLN A 930 19.39 1.74 -20.10
CA GLN A 930 19.96 2.56 -19.01
C GLN A 930 20.97 1.75 -18.18
N LEU A 931 20.62 0.50 -17.85
CA LEU A 931 21.54 -0.41 -17.18
C LEU A 931 22.81 -0.64 -17.98
N TYR A 932 22.73 -0.86 -19.29
CA TYR A 932 23.89 -1.07 -20.15
C TYR A 932 24.79 0.17 -20.24
N VAL A 933 24.21 1.37 -20.28
CA VAL A 933 24.97 2.63 -20.27
C VAL A 933 25.76 2.77 -18.97
N VAL A 934 25.16 2.52 -17.82
CA VAL A 934 25.83 2.57 -16.52
C VAL A 934 26.99 1.57 -16.45
N VAL A 935 26.78 0.35 -16.95
CA VAL A 935 27.79 -0.71 -17.01
C VAL A 935 28.93 -0.31 -17.94
N LEU A 936 28.62 0.23 -19.10
CA LEU A 936 29.62 0.70 -20.06
C LEU A 936 30.52 1.78 -19.47
N VAL A 937 29.92 2.77 -18.79
CA VAL A 937 30.65 3.83 -18.08
C VAL A 937 31.59 3.24 -17.03
N MET A 938 31.10 2.26 -16.24
CA MET A 938 31.89 1.58 -15.22
C MET A 938 33.09 0.85 -15.84
N LEU A 939 32.90 0.12 -16.94
CA LEU A 939 33.98 -0.59 -17.63
C LEU A 939 35.01 0.38 -18.27
N LEU A 940 34.53 1.48 -18.87
CA LEU A 940 35.41 2.50 -19.45
C LEU A 940 36.27 3.20 -18.40
N LEU A 941 35.68 3.54 -17.24
CA LEU A 941 36.43 4.10 -16.11
C LEU A 941 37.51 3.13 -15.62
N GLY A 942 37.17 1.85 -15.49
CA GLY A 942 38.12 0.81 -15.10
C GLY A 942 39.24 0.63 -16.13
N ALA A 943 38.92 0.57 -17.42
CA ALA A 943 39.92 0.50 -18.49
C ALA A 943 40.83 1.74 -18.54
N GLY A 944 40.25 2.93 -18.35
CA GLY A 944 40.96 4.19 -18.26
C GLY A 944 41.97 4.21 -17.10
N LEU A 945 41.57 3.74 -15.91
CA LEU A 945 42.44 3.62 -14.75
C LEU A 945 43.56 2.62 -14.97
N LEU A 946 43.27 1.47 -15.60
CA LEU A 946 44.28 0.50 -16.03
C LEU A 946 45.31 1.13 -16.93
N LEU A 947 44.89 1.81 -18.01
CA LEU A 947 45.80 2.48 -18.96
C LEU A 947 46.64 3.54 -18.28
N TRP A 948 46.05 4.34 -17.39
CA TRP A 948 46.77 5.37 -16.64
C TRP A 948 47.84 4.77 -15.74
N GLN A 949 47.56 3.66 -15.06
CA GLN A 949 48.47 3.00 -14.15
C GLN A 949 49.63 2.32 -14.91
N ILE A 950 49.32 1.68 -16.06
CA ILE A 950 50.36 1.06 -16.95
C ILE A 950 51.33 2.13 -17.49
N ARG A 951 50.82 3.33 -17.89
CA ARG A 951 51.67 4.45 -18.33
C ARG A 951 52.60 4.93 -17.24
N ARG A 952 52.24 4.87 -15.99
CA ARG A 952 53.06 5.25 -14.82
C ARG A 952 54.11 4.22 -14.42
N LEU A 953 54.02 2.97 -14.89
CA LEU A 953 54.99 1.93 -14.59
C LEU A 953 56.37 2.23 -15.21
N ARG A 954 57.33 2.62 -14.37
CA ARG A 954 58.73 2.77 -14.72
C ARG A 954 59.49 1.47 -14.43
N VAL A 955 60.05 0.81 -15.45
CA VAL A 955 60.73 -0.52 -15.36
C VAL A 955 61.88 -0.51 -14.38
N HIS A 956 62.68 0.55 -14.35
CA HIS A 956 63.81 0.69 -13.41
C HIS A 956 63.40 0.66 -11.94
N GLN A 957 62.23 1.21 -11.61
CA GLN A 957 61.72 1.16 -10.22
C GLN A 957 61.19 -0.21 -9.84
N ALA A 958 60.61 -0.95 -10.79
CA ALA A 958 60.08 -2.29 -10.55
C ALA A 958 61.16 -3.32 -10.28
N VAL A 959 62.34 -3.23 -10.93
CA VAL A 959 63.49 -4.11 -10.69
C VAL A 959 64.13 -3.81 -9.34
N LYS A 960 64.31 -2.51 -9.01
CA LYS A 960 64.89 -2.08 -7.73
C LYS A 960 64.03 -2.47 -6.48
N MET A 961 62.72 -2.46 -6.61
CA MET A 961 61.84 -2.94 -5.57
C MET A 961 61.80 -4.47 -5.44
N GLY A 962 62.30 -5.22 -6.39
CA GLY A 962 62.46 -6.68 -6.35
C GLY A 962 63.68 -7.10 -5.55
N GLU A 963 64.74 -6.26 -5.47
CA GLU A 963 65.94 -6.52 -4.70
C GLU A 963 65.80 -6.14 -3.21
N GLU A 964 64.88 -5.22 -2.86
CA GLU A 964 64.63 -4.77 -1.48
C GLU A 964 63.54 -5.58 -0.72
N ARG A 965 62.93 -6.62 -1.33
CA ARG A 965 61.95 -7.54 -0.70
C ARG A 965 62.52 -8.95 -0.59
#